data_4cd1e4ad77b3a6f36041ac77cf966563
#
_entry.id   4cd1e4ad77b3a6f36041ac77cf966563
#
_cell.length_a   1.000
_cell.length_b   1.000
_cell.length_c   1.000
_cell.angle_alpha   90.00
_cell.angle_beta   90.00
_cell.angle_gamma   90.00
#
_symmetry.space_group_name_H-M   'P 1'
#
loop_
_entity.id
_entity.type
_entity.pdbx_description
1 polymer ?
#
loop_
_entity_poly.entity_id
_entity_poly.type
_entity_poly.pdbx_seq_one_letter_code
_entity_poly.pdbx_strand_id
1 'polypeptide(L)'
;MCSGTLSPGHRQQMNCIIAILAAMAASFSLSFEDGSATGVRGRGAFFDGFDSRIVVPAADVPQPSRHFTIDVWVCPVAFPKSPCPVVCRQRNEAPGGWSLWLDALGKVHFQLACAGDWVEICSQEGLPLREWSRLTAQFRAASGLYLAVDGKEVAKLDLELPSVPQGYDLWIGRTPVRTPSFFENKSIPIYSSFDGAIDELNIYEDKGAFGKILKERISRPEAPEFEQRILPAGPDGLAFGSWYIPLEYYKAFDERWRGELPDVVVGFGPGQPWKVVFWRGISYAPCFVTEKGNWMCNEFIERKKVTGWGCTESMSDKHADFSSVRILENTPARTIVQWRNIPVGVNQKIPYQSEETGWGDCSEETYIFYPDGVGVRKMVVWSSNLDDWYEWCQSLQVLNPSQRPEDVLDATRILSVAAMDGRSATFGWEFAGKARQNEPTIPGANIQVTYLNSKWNPYLILEDGEGINEKGNSGPEIDRYAGRWSDYSDFPWRNHWPVTQDYVIGRYACVADAPSHTYTATQYNAPHSIDGDKMTKLMLCGCTEEDAADLLPLAKSWLRAPKMTVNDEEVPYDITQRAYIMSSPTSSSLNFRVEASSGRPVNGLCLIIKGISKTEAVLVDGVTCPDAKCGIVNAWDGPSSIIWIPVKTDRPITISI
;
A
#
# COMPACT_ATOMS: atom_id res chain seq x y z
N MET A 1 19.38 -38.38 12.96
CA MET A 1 18.05 -38.96 13.19
C MET A 1 17.35 -38.07 14.23
N CYS A 2 16.61 -37.08 13.78
CA CYS A 2 15.62 -36.36 14.59
C CYS A 2 14.44 -36.13 13.69
N SER A 3 13.39 -36.90 13.90
CA SER A 3 12.11 -36.80 13.25
C SER A 3 11.33 -35.68 13.93
N GLY A 4 11.32 -34.50 13.33
CA GLY A 4 10.40 -33.42 13.66
C GLY A 4 9.12 -33.57 12.87
N THR A 5 8.04 -33.95 13.53
CA THR A 5 6.69 -33.99 12.96
C THR A 5 6.21 -32.56 12.72
N LEU A 6 6.02 -32.21 11.47
CA LEU A 6 5.33 -31.00 11.03
C LEU A 6 3.88 -31.04 11.53
N SER A 7 3.52 -30.05 12.33
CA SER A 7 2.14 -29.76 12.72
C SER A 7 1.29 -29.48 11.47
N PRO A 8 0.08 -30.06 11.36
CA PRO A 8 -0.79 -29.78 10.22
C PRO A 8 -1.36 -28.36 10.37
N GLY A 9 -0.98 -27.50 9.46
CA GLY A 9 -1.59 -26.18 9.30
C GLY A 9 -3.11 -26.29 9.24
N HIS A 10 -3.78 -25.52 10.05
CA HIS A 10 -5.24 -25.44 10.09
C HIS A 10 -5.75 -24.97 8.72
N ARG A 11 -6.17 -25.93 7.89
CA ARG A 11 -7.11 -25.64 6.81
C ARG A 11 -8.42 -25.23 7.49
N GLN A 12 -8.67 -23.95 7.60
CA GLN A 12 -10.03 -23.48 7.82
C GLN A 12 -10.84 -23.79 6.55
N GLN A 13 -11.43 -25.00 6.52
CA GLN A 13 -12.58 -25.23 5.68
C GLN A 13 -13.68 -24.34 6.26
N MET A 14 -14.12 -23.32 5.51
CA MET A 14 -15.39 -22.68 5.80
C MET A 14 -16.45 -23.77 5.75
N ASN A 15 -17.05 -24.06 6.88
CA ASN A 15 -18.18 -24.98 6.96
C ASN A 15 -19.39 -24.26 6.37
N CYS A 16 -19.69 -24.53 5.11
CA CYS A 16 -20.93 -24.07 4.48
C CYS A 16 -22.11 -24.91 5.01
N ILE A 17 -23.08 -24.25 5.61
CA ILE A 17 -24.36 -24.87 6.00
C ILE A 17 -25.24 -24.87 4.77
N ILE A 18 -25.65 -26.05 4.30
CA ILE A 18 -26.62 -26.21 3.23
C ILE A 18 -28.01 -25.95 3.81
N ALA A 19 -28.60 -24.79 3.53
CA ALA A 19 -29.97 -24.47 3.92
C ALA A 19 -30.92 -24.73 2.75
N ILE A 20 -31.86 -25.64 2.92
CA ILE A 20 -32.92 -25.93 1.93
C ILE A 20 -34.15 -25.08 2.26
N LEU A 21 -34.40 -24.03 1.48
CA LEU A 21 -35.63 -23.25 1.54
C LEU A 21 -36.46 -23.44 0.29
N ALA A 22 -37.69 -23.90 0.47
CA ALA A 22 -38.62 -24.27 -0.59
C ALA A 22 -39.50 -23.10 -1.02
N ALA A 23 -39.25 -22.60 -2.27
CA ALA A 23 -40.32 -22.01 -3.11
C ALA A 23 -40.03 -22.22 -4.62
N MET A 24 -38.83 -22.36 -5.07
CA MET A 24 -38.38 -23.12 -6.24
C MET A 24 -37.21 -23.96 -5.73
N ALA A 25 -37.36 -25.28 -5.74
CA ALA A 25 -36.29 -26.15 -5.30
C ALA A 25 -35.11 -25.99 -6.25
N ALA A 26 -34.10 -25.22 -5.85
CA ALA A 26 -32.79 -25.26 -6.48
C ALA A 26 -32.28 -26.70 -6.37
N SER A 27 -31.65 -27.20 -7.43
CA SER A 27 -30.97 -28.50 -7.36
C SER A 27 -29.73 -28.40 -6.47
N PHE A 28 -29.19 -27.17 -6.29
CA PHE A 28 -28.13 -26.84 -5.38
C PHE A 28 -28.29 -25.38 -4.92
N SER A 29 -28.10 -25.13 -3.65
CA SER A 29 -28.13 -23.79 -3.06
C SER A 29 -27.01 -23.65 -2.05
N LEU A 30 -26.29 -22.52 -2.10
CA LEU A 30 -25.24 -22.17 -1.18
C LEU A 30 -25.47 -20.75 -0.67
N SER A 31 -25.73 -20.61 0.62
CA SER A 31 -25.65 -19.35 1.36
C SER A 31 -24.39 -19.33 2.21
N PHE A 32 -23.86 -18.16 2.47
CA PHE A 32 -22.55 -17.98 3.13
C PHE A 32 -22.72 -17.38 4.51
N GLU A 33 -23.58 -17.94 5.35
CA GLU A 33 -23.93 -17.39 6.67
C GLU A 33 -22.72 -17.25 7.62
N ASP A 34 -21.65 -18.04 7.41
CA ASP A 34 -20.38 -17.91 8.11
C ASP A 34 -19.39 -16.95 7.40
N GLY A 35 -19.84 -16.25 6.37
CA GLY A 35 -19.02 -15.32 5.58
C GLY A 35 -18.60 -14.07 6.36
N SER A 36 -17.60 -13.36 5.85
CA SER A 36 -17.02 -12.16 6.47
C SER A 36 -17.68 -10.85 6.03
N ALA A 37 -18.46 -10.86 4.94
CA ALA A 37 -19.17 -9.67 4.45
C ALA A 37 -20.65 -9.69 4.80
N THR A 38 -21.31 -8.53 4.83
CA THR A 38 -22.78 -8.44 4.87
C THR A 38 -23.32 -8.93 3.54
N GLY A 39 -24.16 -9.96 3.58
CA GLY A 39 -24.75 -10.59 2.40
C GLY A 39 -26.09 -9.97 1.99
N VAL A 40 -26.65 -10.49 0.91
CA VAL A 40 -28.01 -10.18 0.44
C VAL A 40 -29.05 -10.67 1.45
N ARG A 41 -28.75 -11.81 2.07
CA ARG A 41 -29.49 -12.37 3.20
C ARG A 41 -28.48 -12.83 4.24
N GLY A 42 -28.42 -12.14 5.38
CA GLY A 42 -27.47 -12.48 6.42
C GLY A 42 -26.04 -12.15 6.06
N ARG A 43 -25.19 -13.14 5.87
CA ARG A 43 -23.77 -12.97 5.56
C ARG A 43 -23.45 -13.49 4.16
N GLY A 44 -22.45 -12.87 3.51
CA GLY A 44 -21.90 -13.27 2.22
C GLY A 44 -20.41 -13.65 2.34
N ALA A 45 -19.91 -14.41 1.38
CA ALA A 45 -18.48 -14.72 1.30
C ALA A 45 -17.73 -13.55 0.68
N PHE A 46 -16.68 -13.08 1.36
CA PHE A 46 -15.74 -12.11 0.81
C PHE A 46 -14.53 -12.82 0.18
N PHE A 47 -14.13 -12.33 -0.97
CA PHE A 47 -12.98 -12.80 -1.74
C PHE A 47 -11.99 -11.63 -1.91
N ASP A 48 -10.72 -11.88 -1.68
CA ASP A 48 -9.66 -10.85 -1.56
C ASP A 48 -8.98 -10.47 -2.88
N GLY A 49 -9.45 -10.99 -4.00
CA GLY A 49 -8.82 -10.74 -5.31
C GLY A 49 -7.46 -11.43 -5.50
N PHE A 50 -7.04 -12.25 -4.55
CA PHE A 50 -5.72 -12.84 -4.52
C PHE A 50 -5.71 -14.37 -4.60
N ASP A 51 -6.23 -15.06 -3.60
CA ASP A 51 -6.26 -16.54 -3.55
C ASP A 51 -7.52 -17.12 -2.91
N SER A 52 -8.41 -16.30 -2.42
CA SER A 52 -9.66 -16.75 -1.79
C SER A 52 -10.51 -17.54 -2.78
N ARG A 53 -11.00 -18.68 -2.32
CA ARG A 53 -11.83 -19.57 -3.10
C ARG A 53 -12.64 -20.49 -2.22
N ILE A 54 -13.77 -20.95 -2.77
CA ILE A 54 -14.54 -22.06 -2.23
C ILE A 54 -14.58 -23.14 -3.31
N VAL A 55 -14.33 -24.39 -2.92
CA VAL A 55 -14.36 -25.53 -3.82
C VAL A 55 -15.35 -26.54 -3.28
N VAL A 56 -16.38 -26.86 -4.08
CA VAL A 56 -17.35 -27.92 -3.77
C VAL A 56 -17.03 -29.11 -4.65
N PRO A 57 -16.74 -30.30 -4.07
CA PRO A 57 -16.42 -31.50 -4.84
C PRO A 57 -17.52 -31.87 -5.84
N ALA A 58 -17.15 -32.42 -6.97
CA ALA A 58 -18.07 -32.83 -8.02
C ALA A 58 -19.18 -33.80 -7.53
N ALA A 59 -18.85 -34.61 -6.50
CA ALA A 59 -19.81 -35.56 -5.90
C ALA A 59 -20.92 -34.84 -5.09
N ASP A 60 -20.66 -33.66 -4.59
CA ASP A 60 -21.54 -32.92 -3.67
C ASP A 60 -22.44 -31.88 -4.37
N VAL A 61 -22.32 -31.78 -5.70
CA VAL A 61 -23.05 -30.77 -6.47
C VAL A 61 -23.68 -31.43 -7.74
N PRO A 62 -24.94 -31.07 -8.10
CA PRO A 62 -25.56 -31.60 -9.31
C PRO A 62 -24.74 -31.37 -10.57
N GLN A 63 -24.78 -32.32 -11.49
CA GLN A 63 -23.99 -32.31 -12.72
C GLN A 63 -24.91 -32.27 -13.97
N PRO A 64 -25.72 -31.20 -14.15
CA PRO A 64 -26.64 -31.13 -15.28
C PRO A 64 -25.88 -30.97 -16.60
N SER A 65 -26.18 -31.80 -17.58
CA SER A 65 -25.47 -31.84 -18.86
C SER A 65 -26.18 -31.15 -20.03
N ARG A 66 -27.51 -30.99 -19.94
CA ARG A 66 -28.34 -30.55 -21.08
C ARG A 66 -29.06 -29.22 -20.84
N HIS A 67 -29.30 -28.87 -19.62
CA HIS A 67 -29.91 -27.59 -19.22
C HIS A 67 -29.66 -27.32 -17.75
N PHE A 68 -29.35 -26.06 -17.43
CA PHE A 68 -29.26 -25.54 -16.08
C PHE A 68 -29.39 -24.02 -16.09
N THR A 69 -29.74 -23.46 -14.93
CA THR A 69 -29.70 -22.02 -14.67
C THR A 69 -28.89 -21.80 -13.43
N ILE A 70 -27.94 -20.84 -13.50
CA ILE A 70 -27.15 -20.34 -12.40
C ILE A 70 -27.74 -19.00 -12.01
N ASP A 71 -27.89 -18.77 -10.72
CA ASP A 71 -28.35 -17.51 -10.15
C ASP A 71 -27.47 -17.18 -8.95
N VAL A 72 -26.87 -16.00 -8.94
CA VAL A 72 -25.90 -15.61 -7.91
C VAL A 72 -25.88 -14.09 -7.75
N TRP A 73 -25.69 -13.64 -6.53
CA TRP A 73 -25.46 -12.24 -6.24
C TRP A 73 -23.97 -11.97 -6.08
N VAL A 74 -23.53 -10.85 -6.64
CA VAL A 74 -22.13 -10.42 -6.60
C VAL A 74 -22.05 -8.93 -6.29
N CYS A 75 -21.02 -8.55 -5.51
CA CYS A 75 -20.67 -7.16 -5.24
C CYS A 75 -19.16 -6.99 -5.48
N PRO A 76 -18.73 -6.66 -6.71
CA PRO A 76 -17.32 -6.46 -6.99
C PRO A 76 -16.78 -5.23 -6.28
N VAL A 77 -15.61 -5.33 -5.65
CA VAL A 77 -14.85 -4.18 -5.11
C VAL A 77 -13.89 -3.66 -6.15
N ALA A 78 -13.24 -4.56 -6.87
CA ALA A 78 -12.36 -4.25 -7.98
C ALA A 78 -12.64 -5.19 -9.16
N PHE A 79 -12.30 -4.75 -10.37
CA PHE A 79 -12.38 -5.60 -11.54
C PHE A 79 -11.07 -6.37 -11.76
N PRO A 80 -11.15 -7.62 -12.20
CA PRO A 80 -9.97 -8.45 -12.39
C PRO A 80 -9.13 -7.96 -13.58
N LYS A 81 -7.81 -8.11 -13.50
CA LYS A 81 -6.92 -7.87 -14.66
C LYS A 81 -6.98 -8.98 -15.71
N SER A 82 -7.34 -10.17 -15.30
CA SER A 82 -7.51 -11.34 -16.16
C SER A 82 -8.90 -11.94 -15.94
N PRO A 83 -9.46 -12.68 -16.90
CA PRO A 83 -10.76 -13.33 -16.74
C PRO A 83 -10.88 -14.03 -15.41
N CYS A 84 -11.81 -13.61 -14.59
CA CYS A 84 -11.98 -14.10 -13.23
C CYS A 84 -13.37 -14.72 -13.03
N PRO A 85 -13.46 -16.01 -12.76
CA PRO A 85 -14.75 -16.63 -12.47
C PRO A 85 -15.36 -16.12 -11.17
N VAL A 86 -16.62 -15.75 -11.25
CA VAL A 86 -17.53 -15.71 -10.11
C VAL A 86 -17.82 -17.14 -9.66
N VAL A 87 -18.19 -17.98 -10.62
CA VAL A 87 -18.42 -19.41 -10.42
C VAL A 87 -18.12 -20.18 -11.68
N CYS A 88 -17.44 -21.31 -11.55
CA CYS A 88 -17.11 -22.14 -12.70
C CYS A 88 -17.00 -23.63 -12.37
N ARG A 89 -17.10 -24.43 -13.43
CA ARG A 89 -16.74 -25.85 -13.49
C ARG A 89 -15.86 -26.03 -14.70
N GLN A 90 -14.56 -26.06 -14.51
CA GLN A 90 -13.59 -26.07 -15.60
C GLN A 90 -12.53 -27.13 -15.41
N ARG A 91 -11.97 -27.56 -16.53
CA ARG A 91 -10.77 -28.38 -16.61
C ARG A 91 -9.53 -27.52 -16.62
N ASN A 92 -8.42 -28.00 -16.04
CA ASN A 92 -7.17 -27.23 -15.97
C ASN A 92 -6.45 -27.07 -17.32
N GLU A 93 -6.65 -27.97 -18.28
CA GLU A 93 -5.75 -28.09 -19.44
C GLU A 93 -6.44 -27.97 -20.81
N ALA A 94 -7.76 -27.95 -20.87
CA ALA A 94 -8.50 -27.84 -22.13
C ALA A 94 -9.91 -27.27 -21.89
N PRO A 95 -10.58 -26.70 -22.90
CA PRO A 95 -11.96 -26.33 -22.80
C PRO A 95 -12.81 -27.48 -22.27
N GLY A 96 -13.42 -27.31 -21.09
CA GLY A 96 -14.28 -28.31 -20.47
C GLY A 96 -15.13 -27.69 -19.38
N GLY A 97 -16.43 -28.00 -19.38
CA GLY A 97 -17.38 -27.45 -18.42
C GLY A 97 -17.94 -26.08 -18.81
N TRP A 98 -18.08 -25.19 -17.86
CA TRP A 98 -18.67 -23.84 -18.03
C TRP A 98 -18.09 -22.85 -17.02
N SER A 99 -18.25 -21.55 -17.31
CA SER A 99 -17.85 -20.47 -16.42
C SER A 99 -18.76 -19.25 -16.56
N LEU A 100 -19.11 -18.67 -15.42
CA LEU A 100 -19.67 -17.33 -15.31
C LEU A 100 -18.57 -16.45 -14.71
N TRP A 101 -18.09 -15.47 -15.45
CA TRP A 101 -16.88 -14.74 -15.11
C TRP A 101 -16.96 -13.26 -15.48
N LEU A 102 -16.03 -12.46 -14.92
CA LEU A 102 -15.86 -11.04 -15.20
C LEU A 102 -14.59 -10.78 -16.00
N ASP A 103 -14.67 -9.85 -16.93
CA ASP A 103 -13.50 -9.30 -17.60
C ASP A 103 -12.93 -8.07 -16.88
N ALA A 104 -11.84 -7.52 -17.39
CA ALA A 104 -11.20 -6.32 -16.84
C ALA A 104 -12.06 -5.04 -16.96
N LEU A 105 -13.15 -5.06 -17.68
CA LEU A 105 -14.15 -3.98 -17.73
C LEU A 105 -15.35 -4.22 -16.81
N GLY A 106 -15.34 -5.33 -16.07
CA GLY A 106 -16.46 -5.77 -15.25
C GLY A 106 -17.64 -6.31 -16.04
N LYS A 107 -17.47 -6.60 -17.35
CA LYS A 107 -18.51 -7.24 -18.14
C LYS A 107 -18.67 -8.68 -17.70
N VAL A 108 -19.92 -9.12 -17.68
CA VAL A 108 -20.28 -10.48 -17.31
C VAL A 108 -20.24 -11.36 -18.53
N HIS A 109 -19.49 -12.43 -18.46
CA HIS A 109 -19.38 -13.45 -19.49
C HIS A 109 -19.94 -14.76 -19.01
N PHE A 110 -20.65 -15.46 -19.88
CA PHE A 110 -21.07 -16.83 -19.67
C PHE A 110 -20.57 -17.68 -20.82
N GLN A 111 -19.71 -18.64 -20.53
CA GLN A 111 -19.08 -19.52 -21.51
C GLN A 111 -19.32 -20.99 -21.19
N LEU A 112 -19.32 -21.79 -22.25
CA LEU A 112 -19.52 -23.21 -22.22
C LEU A 112 -18.59 -23.90 -23.18
N ALA A 113 -17.96 -25.00 -22.74
CA ALA A 113 -17.10 -25.81 -23.61
C ALA A 113 -17.92 -26.64 -24.60
N CYS A 114 -17.61 -26.48 -25.88
CA CYS A 114 -18.29 -27.13 -26.98
C CYS A 114 -17.26 -27.59 -28.02
N ALA A 115 -17.21 -28.89 -28.29
CA ALA A 115 -16.37 -29.49 -29.34
C ALA A 115 -14.86 -29.09 -29.29
N GLY A 116 -14.34 -28.84 -28.09
CA GLY A 116 -12.94 -28.47 -27.87
C GLY A 116 -12.67 -26.97 -27.89
N ASP A 117 -13.72 -26.16 -28.02
CA ASP A 117 -13.65 -24.69 -28.02
C ASP A 117 -14.63 -24.11 -26.99
N TRP A 118 -14.54 -22.79 -26.74
CA TRP A 118 -15.49 -22.06 -25.90
C TRP A 118 -16.55 -21.37 -26.75
N VAL A 119 -17.83 -21.57 -26.39
CA VAL A 119 -18.96 -20.79 -26.88
C VAL A 119 -19.34 -19.82 -25.78
N GLU A 120 -19.43 -18.52 -26.09
CA GLU A 120 -19.55 -17.47 -25.08
C GLU A 120 -20.59 -16.42 -25.49
N ILE A 121 -21.22 -15.84 -24.47
CA ILE A 121 -22.00 -14.59 -24.55
C ILE A 121 -21.50 -13.63 -23.46
N CYS A 122 -21.60 -12.31 -23.72
CA CYS A 122 -21.19 -11.32 -22.75
C CYS A 122 -22.13 -10.12 -22.67
N SER A 123 -22.20 -9.47 -21.52
CA SER A 123 -22.92 -8.22 -21.33
C SER A 123 -22.23 -7.08 -22.10
N GLN A 124 -23.00 -6.07 -22.51
CA GLN A 124 -22.43 -4.89 -23.16
C GLN A 124 -21.79 -3.93 -22.14
N GLU A 125 -22.38 -3.85 -20.95
CA GLU A 125 -21.92 -2.98 -19.86
C GLU A 125 -21.30 -3.80 -18.75
N GLY A 126 -20.36 -3.20 -18.03
CA GLY A 126 -19.79 -3.78 -16.81
C GLY A 126 -20.71 -3.59 -15.60
N LEU A 127 -20.50 -4.41 -14.58
CA LEU A 127 -21.20 -4.28 -13.30
C LEU A 127 -20.75 -2.99 -12.58
N PRO A 128 -21.61 -2.40 -11.75
CA PRO A 128 -21.17 -1.36 -10.84
C PRO A 128 -20.23 -1.94 -9.76
N LEU A 129 -19.22 -1.16 -9.37
CA LEU A 129 -18.37 -1.53 -8.22
C LEU A 129 -19.07 -1.19 -6.92
N ARG A 130 -18.89 -2.04 -5.91
CA ARG A 130 -19.41 -1.87 -4.55
C ARG A 130 -20.94 -1.78 -4.46
N GLU A 131 -21.60 -2.36 -5.43
CA GLU A 131 -23.05 -2.54 -5.43
C GLU A 131 -23.39 -4.00 -5.71
N TRP A 132 -24.43 -4.49 -5.07
CA TRP A 132 -24.94 -5.83 -5.37
C TRP A 132 -25.62 -5.89 -6.73
N SER A 133 -25.21 -6.84 -7.56
CA SER A 133 -25.85 -7.20 -8.83
C SER A 133 -26.22 -8.68 -8.81
N ARG A 134 -27.39 -8.99 -9.32
CA ARG A 134 -27.85 -10.39 -9.50
C ARG A 134 -27.51 -10.86 -10.89
N LEU A 135 -26.74 -11.92 -10.99
CA LEU A 135 -26.36 -12.56 -12.24
C LEU A 135 -27.19 -13.82 -12.43
N THR A 136 -27.83 -13.94 -13.57
CA THR A 136 -28.58 -15.16 -13.93
C THR A 136 -28.12 -15.64 -15.29
N ALA A 137 -27.52 -16.83 -15.36
CA ALA A 137 -27.04 -17.44 -16.60
C ALA A 137 -27.77 -18.76 -16.86
N GLN A 138 -28.19 -19.01 -18.09
CA GLN A 138 -28.86 -20.24 -18.45
C GLN A 138 -28.22 -20.89 -19.67
N PHE A 139 -28.06 -22.20 -19.61
CA PHE A 139 -27.76 -23.08 -20.72
C PHE A 139 -28.92 -23.99 -21.03
N ARG A 140 -29.26 -24.12 -22.30
CA ARG A 140 -30.18 -25.12 -22.85
C ARG A 140 -29.59 -25.71 -24.14
N ALA A 141 -29.34 -27.00 -24.16
CA ALA A 141 -28.75 -27.67 -25.33
C ALA A 141 -29.56 -27.45 -26.63
N ALA A 142 -30.90 -27.42 -26.53
CA ALA A 142 -31.77 -27.23 -27.68
C ALA A 142 -31.98 -25.78 -28.12
N SER A 143 -31.50 -24.77 -27.35
CA SER A 143 -31.81 -23.36 -27.65
C SER A 143 -30.65 -22.38 -27.34
N GLY A 144 -29.58 -22.79 -26.65
CA GLY A 144 -28.35 -21.99 -26.50
C GLY A 144 -28.11 -21.42 -25.11
N LEU A 145 -27.52 -20.21 -25.11
CA LEU A 145 -27.09 -19.51 -23.91
C LEU A 145 -27.89 -18.23 -23.68
N TYR A 146 -28.18 -17.93 -22.41
CA TYR A 146 -28.92 -16.74 -21.99
C TYR A 146 -28.22 -16.14 -20.77
N LEU A 147 -28.11 -14.82 -20.72
CA LEU A 147 -27.50 -14.07 -19.61
C LEU A 147 -28.39 -12.89 -19.23
N ALA A 148 -28.61 -12.73 -17.94
CA ALA A 148 -29.33 -11.60 -17.39
C ALA A 148 -28.55 -10.98 -16.21
N VAL A 149 -28.64 -9.66 -16.07
CA VAL A 149 -28.15 -8.88 -14.95
C VAL A 149 -29.32 -8.13 -14.35
N ASP A 150 -29.52 -8.24 -13.04
CA ASP A 150 -30.61 -7.58 -12.31
C ASP A 150 -31.99 -7.84 -12.94
N GLY A 151 -32.25 -9.08 -13.34
CA GLY A 151 -33.50 -9.50 -13.93
C GLY A 151 -33.75 -9.02 -15.38
N LYS A 152 -32.80 -8.35 -16.00
CA LYS A 152 -32.86 -7.91 -17.39
C LYS A 152 -31.97 -8.80 -18.25
N GLU A 153 -32.52 -9.44 -19.29
CA GLU A 153 -31.71 -10.16 -20.29
C GLU A 153 -30.77 -9.18 -21.00
N VAL A 154 -29.44 -9.45 -20.92
CA VAL A 154 -28.37 -8.59 -21.46
C VAL A 154 -27.65 -9.21 -22.64
N ALA A 155 -27.68 -10.55 -22.75
CA ALA A 155 -27.11 -11.26 -23.88
C ALA A 155 -27.79 -12.62 -24.08
N LYS A 156 -27.82 -13.07 -25.34
CA LYS A 156 -28.29 -14.42 -25.70
C LYS A 156 -27.58 -14.92 -26.97
N LEU A 157 -27.51 -16.23 -27.08
CA LEU A 157 -27.12 -16.94 -28.29
C LEU A 157 -28.10 -18.06 -28.55
N ASP A 158 -28.88 -17.93 -29.62
CA ASP A 158 -29.83 -18.95 -30.07
C ASP A 158 -29.09 -19.93 -30.99
N LEU A 159 -28.65 -21.06 -30.42
CA LEU A 159 -27.89 -22.10 -31.12
C LEU A 159 -28.08 -23.45 -30.43
N GLU A 160 -28.31 -24.51 -31.21
CA GLU A 160 -28.27 -25.86 -30.68
C GLU A 160 -26.82 -26.24 -30.29
N LEU A 161 -26.63 -26.63 -29.05
CA LEU A 161 -25.33 -26.95 -28.47
C LEU A 161 -25.31 -28.39 -27.94
N PRO A 162 -24.17 -29.07 -27.93
CA PRO A 162 -24.04 -30.40 -27.33
C PRO A 162 -24.19 -30.32 -25.81
N SER A 163 -24.29 -31.50 -25.19
CA SER A 163 -24.26 -31.60 -23.72
C SER A 163 -22.92 -31.21 -23.15
N VAL A 164 -22.94 -30.59 -21.97
CA VAL A 164 -21.72 -30.18 -21.25
C VAL A 164 -21.02 -31.37 -20.62
N PRO A 165 -19.69 -31.47 -20.69
CA PRO A 165 -18.91 -32.43 -19.93
C PRO A 165 -19.12 -32.30 -18.42
N GLN A 166 -19.11 -33.41 -17.72
CA GLN A 166 -19.40 -33.54 -16.29
C GLN A 166 -18.16 -34.03 -15.53
N GLY A 167 -18.24 -34.06 -14.21
CA GLY A 167 -17.21 -34.61 -13.34
C GLY A 167 -16.19 -33.58 -12.83
N TYR A 168 -16.55 -32.29 -12.91
CA TYR A 168 -15.68 -31.22 -12.40
C TYR A 168 -16.20 -30.63 -11.10
N ASP A 169 -15.29 -30.29 -10.19
CA ASP A 169 -15.61 -29.54 -8.98
C ASP A 169 -16.19 -28.17 -9.32
N LEU A 170 -17.03 -27.66 -8.43
CA LEU A 170 -17.53 -26.28 -8.52
C LEU A 170 -16.56 -25.36 -7.79
N TRP A 171 -16.03 -24.41 -8.51
CA TRP A 171 -15.14 -23.37 -7.99
C TRP A 171 -15.87 -22.04 -7.91
N ILE A 172 -15.75 -21.33 -6.77
CA ILE A 172 -16.38 -20.05 -6.52
C ILE A 172 -15.27 -19.06 -6.17
N GLY A 173 -15.31 -17.87 -6.77
CA GLY A 173 -14.36 -16.78 -6.57
C GLY A 173 -13.00 -16.96 -7.20
N ARG A 174 -12.70 -18.11 -7.80
CA ARG A 174 -11.42 -18.39 -8.47
C ARG A 174 -11.54 -19.52 -9.49
N THR A 175 -10.69 -19.51 -10.49
CA THR A 175 -10.52 -20.62 -11.45
C THR A 175 -9.46 -21.63 -10.98
N PRO A 176 -9.61 -22.92 -11.27
CA PRO A 176 -8.51 -23.87 -11.17
C PRO A 176 -7.46 -23.67 -12.28
N VAL A 177 -7.83 -22.96 -13.36
CA VAL A 177 -6.97 -22.75 -14.54
C VAL A 177 -5.89 -21.73 -14.21
N ARG A 178 -4.65 -22.08 -14.51
CA ARG A 178 -3.50 -21.21 -14.34
C ARG A 178 -3.59 -20.02 -15.30
N THR A 179 -3.45 -18.81 -14.80
CA THR A 179 -3.33 -17.61 -15.64
C THR A 179 -1.98 -17.63 -16.34
N PRO A 180 -1.92 -17.40 -17.66
CA PRO A 180 -0.65 -17.25 -18.36
C PRO A 180 0.17 -16.13 -17.75
N SER A 181 1.46 -16.38 -17.54
CA SER A 181 2.40 -15.41 -17.02
C SER A 181 3.66 -15.47 -17.87
N PHE A 182 4.31 -14.31 -18.10
CA PHE A 182 5.59 -14.25 -18.81
C PHE A 182 6.72 -14.95 -18.05
N PHE A 183 6.59 -15.06 -16.74
CA PHE A 183 7.60 -15.64 -15.87
C PHE A 183 6.96 -16.65 -14.92
N GLU A 184 7.59 -17.78 -14.81
CA GLU A 184 7.28 -18.77 -13.81
C GLU A 184 7.93 -18.40 -12.46
N ASN A 185 7.49 -17.32 -11.87
CA ASN A 185 7.86 -16.99 -10.51
C ASN A 185 6.82 -17.61 -9.55
N LYS A 186 7.28 -18.47 -8.65
CA LYS A 186 6.41 -19.18 -7.70
C LYS A 186 5.73 -18.25 -6.69
N SER A 187 6.26 -17.05 -6.50
CA SER A 187 5.72 -16.06 -5.58
C SER A 187 4.59 -15.21 -6.17
N ILE A 188 4.38 -15.26 -7.48
CA ILE A 188 3.31 -14.50 -8.12
C ILE A 188 2.01 -15.30 -8.08
N PRO A 189 0.88 -14.69 -7.73
CA PRO A 189 -0.42 -15.32 -7.89
C PRO A 189 -0.67 -15.67 -9.35
N ILE A 190 -0.83 -16.95 -9.64
CA ILE A 190 -0.97 -17.48 -11.00
C ILE A 190 -2.43 -17.74 -11.38
N TYR A 191 -3.35 -17.39 -10.50
CA TYR A 191 -4.77 -17.59 -10.70
C TYR A 191 -5.48 -16.25 -10.65
N SER A 192 -6.51 -16.11 -11.47
CA SER A 192 -7.44 -15.00 -11.36
C SER A 192 -8.43 -15.27 -10.23
N SER A 193 -8.53 -14.35 -9.29
CA SER A 193 -9.44 -14.42 -8.14
C SER A 193 -10.37 -13.22 -8.13
N PHE A 194 -11.60 -13.45 -7.72
CA PHE A 194 -12.61 -12.43 -7.56
C PHE A 194 -12.26 -11.53 -6.36
N ASP A 195 -12.48 -10.24 -6.51
CA ASP A 195 -12.33 -9.25 -5.45
C ASP A 195 -13.70 -8.64 -5.14
N GLY A 196 -14.25 -8.98 -3.97
CA GLY A 196 -15.57 -8.56 -3.57
C GLY A 196 -16.37 -9.63 -2.84
N ALA A 197 -17.67 -9.42 -2.72
CA ALA A 197 -18.57 -10.35 -2.04
C ALA A 197 -19.43 -11.16 -3.02
N ILE A 198 -19.67 -12.41 -2.68
CA ILE A 198 -20.58 -13.34 -3.39
C ILE A 198 -21.58 -13.89 -2.38
N ASP A 199 -22.86 -13.97 -2.79
CA ASP A 199 -23.92 -14.52 -1.96
C ASP A 199 -25.00 -15.23 -2.79
N GLU A 200 -25.83 -16.04 -2.12
CA GLU A 200 -27.05 -16.68 -2.68
C GLU A 200 -26.78 -17.41 -4.02
N LEU A 201 -25.77 -18.26 -4.09
CA LEU A 201 -25.51 -19.06 -5.28
C LEU A 201 -26.49 -20.23 -5.38
N ASN A 202 -27.26 -20.25 -6.46
CA ASN A 202 -28.24 -21.30 -6.75
C ASN A 202 -28.00 -21.89 -8.14
N ILE A 203 -28.15 -23.21 -8.28
CA ILE A 203 -28.13 -23.93 -9.55
C ILE A 203 -29.46 -24.68 -9.68
N TYR A 204 -30.20 -24.43 -10.76
CA TYR A 204 -31.50 -25.00 -11.06
C TYR A 204 -31.43 -25.91 -12.28
N GLU A 205 -32.02 -27.06 -12.21
CA GLU A 205 -32.29 -27.95 -13.36
C GLU A 205 -33.67 -27.74 -13.98
N ASP A 206 -34.52 -26.88 -13.38
CA ASP A 206 -35.82 -26.50 -13.94
C ASP A 206 -35.64 -25.60 -15.17
N LYS A 207 -36.17 -26.05 -16.31
CA LYS A 207 -36.17 -25.30 -17.57
C LYS A 207 -36.86 -23.93 -17.48
N GLY A 208 -37.79 -23.78 -16.54
CA GLY A 208 -38.53 -22.54 -16.31
C GLY A 208 -37.84 -21.56 -15.37
N ALA A 209 -36.78 -21.98 -14.69
CA ALA A 209 -36.14 -21.18 -13.64
C ALA A 209 -35.72 -19.77 -14.12
N PHE A 210 -35.03 -19.67 -15.24
CA PHE A 210 -34.60 -18.40 -15.81
C PHE A 210 -35.75 -17.40 -15.97
N GLY A 211 -36.83 -17.83 -16.67
CA GLY A 211 -37.98 -16.97 -16.90
C GLY A 211 -38.81 -16.64 -15.65
N LYS A 212 -38.71 -17.44 -14.58
CA LYS A 212 -39.31 -17.14 -13.28
C LYS A 212 -38.49 -16.11 -12.54
N ILE A 213 -37.16 -16.29 -12.50
CA ILE A 213 -36.20 -15.38 -11.86
C ILE A 213 -36.30 -13.97 -12.47
N LEU A 214 -36.37 -13.85 -13.79
CA LEU A 214 -36.53 -12.55 -14.47
C LEU A 214 -37.81 -11.79 -14.09
N LYS A 215 -38.82 -12.48 -13.58
CA LYS A 215 -40.08 -11.85 -13.15
C LYS A 215 -40.07 -11.45 -11.67
N GLU A 216 -39.09 -11.87 -10.92
CA GLU A 216 -38.96 -11.50 -9.53
C GLU A 216 -38.63 -10.00 -9.41
N ARG A 217 -39.26 -9.36 -8.42
CA ARG A 217 -38.91 -7.98 -8.11
C ARG A 217 -37.52 -7.94 -7.42
N ILE A 218 -36.56 -7.32 -8.04
CA ILE A 218 -35.25 -7.14 -7.48
C ILE A 218 -35.28 -5.95 -6.51
N SER A 219 -34.91 -6.20 -5.26
CA SER A 219 -34.56 -5.18 -4.29
C SER A 219 -33.06 -5.29 -4.07
N ARG A 220 -32.29 -4.32 -4.52
CA ARG A 220 -30.86 -4.30 -4.25
C ARG A 220 -30.64 -4.07 -2.77
N PRO A 221 -29.91 -4.96 -2.08
CA PRO A 221 -29.50 -4.73 -0.71
C PRO A 221 -28.46 -3.60 -0.63
N GLU A 222 -28.24 -3.07 0.56
CA GLU A 222 -27.12 -2.18 0.79
C GLU A 222 -25.81 -2.88 0.46
N ALA A 223 -24.84 -2.10 -0.01
CA ALA A 223 -23.49 -2.61 -0.24
C ALA A 223 -22.92 -3.16 1.08
N PRO A 224 -22.17 -4.27 1.03
CA PRO A 224 -21.55 -4.79 2.23
C PRO A 224 -20.54 -3.80 2.79
N GLU A 225 -20.48 -3.73 4.12
CA GLU A 225 -19.34 -3.09 4.77
C GLU A 225 -18.14 -4.05 4.69
N PHE A 226 -17.06 -3.58 4.10
CA PHE A 226 -15.82 -4.36 4.01
C PHE A 226 -14.92 -4.04 5.21
N GLU A 227 -14.23 -5.07 5.71
CA GLU A 227 -13.27 -4.90 6.78
C GLU A 227 -12.15 -3.94 6.35
N GLN A 228 -11.93 -2.92 7.17
CA GLN A 228 -10.90 -1.92 6.93
C GLN A 228 -9.60 -2.35 7.61
N ARG A 229 -8.45 -1.96 7.04
CA ARG A 229 -7.17 -2.07 7.75
C ARG A 229 -7.14 -1.05 8.88
N ILE A 230 -7.30 -1.53 10.10
CA ILE A 230 -7.21 -0.69 11.29
C ILE A 230 -5.91 -1.02 12.00
N LEU A 231 -5.07 0.00 12.21
CA LEU A 231 -3.88 -0.16 13.03
C LEU A 231 -4.29 -0.41 14.48
N PRO A 232 -3.81 -1.48 15.10
CA PRO A 232 -4.02 -1.71 16.51
C PRO A 232 -3.52 -0.53 17.35
N ALA A 233 -4.12 -0.32 18.51
CA ALA A 233 -3.61 0.64 19.47
C ALA A 233 -2.16 0.29 19.86
N GLY A 234 -1.36 1.32 20.11
CA GLY A 234 -0.01 1.12 20.64
C GLY A 234 -0.05 0.57 22.07
N PRO A 235 1.11 0.19 22.62
CA PRO A 235 1.22 -0.26 24.00
C PRO A 235 0.65 0.76 24.99
N ASP A 236 -0.01 0.27 26.05
CA ASP A 236 -0.58 1.12 27.08
C ASP A 236 0.47 2.06 27.68
N GLY A 237 0.11 3.34 27.79
CA GLY A 237 0.98 4.37 28.34
C GLY A 237 2.06 4.91 27.40
N LEU A 238 2.19 4.40 26.18
CA LEU A 238 3.13 4.92 25.20
C LEU A 238 2.52 6.12 24.46
N ALA A 239 2.86 7.33 24.92
CA ALA A 239 2.40 8.55 24.27
C ALA A 239 3.16 8.87 22.97
N PHE A 240 4.45 8.51 22.90
CA PHE A 240 5.34 8.67 21.75
C PHE A 240 6.35 7.54 21.74
N GLY A 241 6.66 6.99 20.55
CA GLY A 241 7.71 5.98 20.37
C GLY A 241 7.34 4.94 19.32
N SER A 242 8.15 3.88 19.27
CA SER A 242 8.00 2.79 18.31
C SER A 242 7.79 1.45 19.00
N TRP A 243 7.10 0.53 18.32
CA TRP A 243 6.87 -0.83 18.82
C TRP A 243 6.79 -1.85 17.68
N TYR A 244 7.09 -3.10 18.02
CA TYR A 244 6.93 -4.22 17.11
C TYR A 244 5.52 -4.79 17.19
N ILE A 245 4.95 -5.16 16.05
CA ILE A 245 3.63 -5.76 15.96
C ILE A 245 3.52 -6.61 14.70
N PRO A 246 2.93 -7.81 14.73
CA PRO A 246 2.57 -8.54 13.52
C PRO A 246 1.27 -7.97 12.95
N LEU A 247 1.31 -7.37 11.76
CA LEU A 247 0.13 -6.90 11.05
C LEU A 247 -0.28 -7.94 9.99
N GLU A 248 -1.47 -8.51 10.14
CA GLU A 248 -1.99 -9.58 9.28
C GLU A 248 -3.29 -9.11 8.62
N TYR A 249 -3.17 -8.30 7.55
CA TYR A 249 -4.32 -7.72 6.88
C TYR A 249 -4.82 -8.55 5.69
N TYR A 250 -3.94 -9.30 5.05
CA TYR A 250 -4.24 -10.11 3.88
C TYR A 250 -3.69 -11.51 4.12
N LYS A 251 -4.50 -12.35 4.73
CA LYS A 251 -4.06 -13.67 5.21
C LYS A 251 -3.34 -14.51 4.16
N ALA A 252 -3.89 -14.61 2.96
CA ALA A 252 -3.27 -15.39 1.90
C ALA A 252 -1.95 -14.78 1.41
N PHE A 253 -1.83 -13.46 1.42
CA PHE A 253 -0.61 -12.73 1.11
C PHE A 253 0.43 -12.89 2.24
N ASP A 254 0.03 -12.68 3.50
CA ASP A 254 0.88 -12.81 4.68
C ASP A 254 1.44 -14.24 4.83
N GLU A 255 0.67 -15.25 4.45
CA GLU A 255 1.13 -16.65 4.46
C GLU A 255 2.21 -16.93 3.41
N ARG A 256 2.28 -16.15 2.32
CA ARG A 256 3.18 -16.39 1.18
C ARG A 256 4.40 -15.49 1.14
N TRP A 257 4.24 -14.25 1.57
CA TRP A 257 5.25 -13.20 1.36
C TRP A 257 5.64 -12.42 2.61
N ARG A 258 5.32 -12.94 3.76
CA ARG A 258 5.73 -12.28 4.99
C ARG A 258 7.21 -12.52 5.26
N GLY A 259 7.89 -11.47 5.69
CA GLY A 259 9.17 -11.60 6.35
C GLY A 259 9.02 -12.27 7.71
N GLU A 260 10.10 -12.81 8.25
CA GLU A 260 10.11 -13.44 9.57
C GLU A 260 10.00 -12.43 10.72
N LEU A 261 10.46 -11.19 10.50
CA LEU A 261 10.42 -10.12 11.49
C LEU A 261 9.03 -9.46 11.55
N PRO A 262 8.59 -9.01 12.73
CA PRO A 262 7.36 -8.25 12.86
C PRO A 262 7.48 -6.88 12.18
N ASP A 263 6.32 -6.25 11.95
CA ASP A 263 6.23 -4.87 11.51
C ASP A 263 6.65 -3.92 12.63
N VAL A 264 6.99 -2.68 12.29
CA VAL A 264 7.26 -1.62 13.26
C VAL A 264 6.30 -0.47 13.03
N VAL A 265 5.68 0.00 14.11
CA VAL A 265 4.82 1.18 14.11
C VAL A 265 5.48 2.27 14.96
N VAL A 266 5.44 3.52 14.48
CA VAL A 266 5.82 4.73 15.21
C VAL A 266 4.58 5.57 15.43
N GLY A 267 4.30 5.94 16.69
CA GLY A 267 3.18 6.78 17.09
C GLY A 267 3.63 8.05 17.79
N PHE A 268 2.83 9.12 17.65
CA PHE A 268 3.18 10.47 18.12
C PHE A 268 2.23 11.00 19.21
N GLY A 269 1.33 10.16 19.69
CA GLY A 269 0.39 10.49 20.76
C GLY A 269 -0.89 11.19 20.28
N PRO A 270 -1.76 11.56 21.22
CA PRO A 270 -3.12 12.05 20.90
C PRO A 270 -3.15 13.36 20.12
N GLY A 271 -2.13 14.19 20.27
CA GLY A 271 -2.01 15.48 19.55
C GLY A 271 -1.62 15.31 18.09
N GLN A 272 -1.13 14.15 17.71
CA GLN A 272 -0.70 13.79 16.36
C GLN A 272 -1.15 12.36 16.07
N PRO A 273 -2.42 12.17 15.66
CA PRO A 273 -3.06 10.86 15.57
C PRO A 273 -2.62 10.00 14.38
N TRP A 274 -1.76 10.52 13.54
CA TRP A 274 -1.15 9.79 12.44
C TRP A 274 0.01 8.90 12.90
N LYS A 275 0.46 7.98 12.05
CA LYS A 275 1.51 7.00 12.37
C LYS A 275 2.42 6.77 11.18
N VAL A 276 3.61 6.20 11.44
CA VAL A 276 4.46 5.60 10.42
C VAL A 276 4.51 4.10 10.65
N VAL A 277 4.34 3.34 9.57
CA VAL A 277 4.32 1.89 9.61
C VAL A 277 5.36 1.34 8.66
N PHE A 278 6.33 0.62 9.18
CA PHE A 278 7.27 -0.18 8.39
C PHE A 278 6.64 -1.56 8.23
N TRP A 279 5.97 -1.76 7.11
CA TRP A 279 5.12 -2.92 6.90
C TRP A 279 5.82 -3.99 6.08
N ARG A 280 5.96 -5.20 6.63
CA ARG A 280 6.58 -6.35 5.96
C ARG A 280 5.95 -6.70 4.62
N GLY A 281 4.66 -6.41 4.45
CA GLY A 281 3.96 -6.61 3.19
C GLY A 281 4.52 -5.80 2.02
N ILE A 282 5.32 -4.75 2.25
CA ILE A 282 6.05 -3.97 1.25
C ILE A 282 7.55 -3.94 1.53
N SER A 283 8.09 -5.04 2.00
CA SER A 283 9.52 -5.13 2.31
C SER A 283 9.96 -4.07 3.32
N TYR A 284 9.06 -3.74 4.26
CA TYR A 284 9.24 -2.74 5.32
C TYR A 284 9.40 -1.29 4.85
N ALA A 285 9.12 -0.96 3.59
CA ALA A 285 9.07 0.43 3.17
C ALA A 285 8.07 1.23 4.04
N PRO A 286 8.42 2.43 4.49
CA PRO A 286 7.58 3.17 5.42
C PRO A 286 6.29 3.68 4.78
N CYS A 287 5.17 3.43 5.45
CA CYS A 287 3.88 4.01 5.13
C CYS A 287 3.51 5.09 6.15
N PHE A 288 3.09 6.23 5.67
CA PHE A 288 2.42 7.25 6.49
C PHE A 288 0.93 6.93 6.54
N VAL A 289 0.40 6.84 7.75
CA VAL A 289 -1.01 6.51 7.98
C VAL A 289 -1.67 7.69 8.66
N THR A 290 -2.62 8.31 7.98
CA THR A 290 -3.32 9.50 8.46
C THR A 290 -4.30 9.18 9.58
N GLU A 291 -4.88 10.19 10.22
CA GLU A 291 -5.90 10.03 11.26
C GLU A 291 -7.19 9.35 10.76
N LYS A 292 -7.41 9.39 9.45
CA LYS A 292 -8.54 8.70 8.79
C LYS A 292 -8.22 7.27 8.38
N GLY A 293 -6.98 6.81 8.63
CA GLY A 293 -6.54 5.49 8.18
C GLY A 293 -6.20 5.41 6.69
N ASN A 294 -5.97 6.53 6.03
CA ASN A 294 -5.45 6.55 4.66
C ASN A 294 -3.95 6.27 4.69
N TRP A 295 -3.52 5.29 3.92
CA TRP A 295 -2.13 4.83 3.86
C TRP A 295 -1.45 5.35 2.61
N MET A 296 -0.29 5.95 2.78
CA MET A 296 0.61 6.35 1.70
C MET A 296 2.00 5.79 1.95
N CYS A 297 2.48 4.96 1.04
CA CYS A 297 3.87 4.56 0.99
C CYS A 297 4.62 5.51 0.05
N ASN A 298 5.77 5.97 0.48
CA ASN A 298 6.72 6.62 -0.40
C ASN A 298 7.83 5.63 -0.72
N GLU A 299 8.00 5.33 -1.98
CA GLU A 299 9.22 4.70 -2.43
C GLU A 299 10.22 5.78 -2.82
N PHE A 300 11.44 5.65 -2.31
CA PHE A 300 12.43 6.70 -2.42
C PHE A 300 13.61 6.34 -3.31
N ILE A 301 13.81 5.06 -3.61
CA ILE A 301 15.01 4.63 -4.28
C ILE A 301 14.74 3.60 -5.36
N GLU A 302 15.28 3.85 -6.54
CA GLU A 302 15.13 3.00 -7.71
C GLU A 302 16.39 3.05 -8.58
N ARG A 303 16.61 2.03 -9.40
CA ARG A 303 17.69 2.01 -10.39
C ARG A 303 17.22 2.36 -11.79
N LYS A 304 18.05 3.12 -12.51
CA LYS A 304 17.82 3.46 -13.93
C LYS A 304 17.85 2.24 -14.85
N LYS A 305 18.67 1.25 -14.51
CA LYS A 305 18.80 0.01 -15.29
C LYS A 305 18.22 -1.14 -14.50
N VAL A 306 17.17 -1.71 -15.03
CA VAL A 306 16.51 -2.87 -14.44
C VAL A 306 17.31 -4.15 -14.64
N THR A 307 17.29 -5.01 -13.64
CA THR A 307 17.95 -6.34 -13.69
C THR A 307 17.10 -7.41 -14.34
N GLY A 308 15.96 -7.05 -14.89
CA GLY A 308 14.99 -7.93 -15.50
C GLY A 308 13.78 -7.15 -16.01
N TRP A 309 12.60 -7.71 -15.84
CA TRP A 309 11.34 -7.02 -16.12
C TRP A 309 10.85 -6.29 -14.86
N GLY A 310 10.17 -5.17 -15.07
CA GLY A 310 9.67 -4.34 -13.98
C GLY A 310 10.77 -3.50 -13.33
N CYS A 311 10.42 -2.86 -12.23
CA CYS A 311 11.34 -2.01 -11.49
C CYS A 311 12.39 -2.79 -10.71
N THR A 312 13.49 -2.15 -10.41
CA THR A 312 14.54 -2.64 -9.51
C THR A 312 14.53 -1.74 -8.29
N GLU A 313 13.84 -2.18 -7.24
CA GLU A 313 13.44 -1.39 -6.09
C GLU A 313 13.21 -2.25 -4.85
N SER A 314 13.10 -1.60 -3.69
CA SER A 314 12.92 -2.30 -2.41
C SER A 314 11.63 -3.13 -2.35
N MET A 315 10.53 -2.60 -2.91
CA MET A 315 9.24 -3.28 -2.91
C MET A 315 9.20 -4.54 -3.79
N SER A 316 10.17 -4.74 -4.67
CA SER A 316 10.29 -5.97 -5.46
C SER A 316 10.75 -7.17 -4.64
N ASP A 317 11.27 -6.97 -3.44
CA ASP A 317 11.61 -8.04 -2.47
C ASP A 317 10.36 -8.55 -1.74
N LYS A 318 9.49 -9.25 -2.46
CA LYS A 318 8.16 -9.67 -1.96
C LYS A 318 8.20 -10.69 -0.81
N HIS A 319 9.33 -11.36 -0.62
CA HIS A 319 9.52 -12.30 0.49
C HIS A 319 10.18 -11.66 1.71
N ALA A 320 10.62 -10.39 1.58
CA ALA A 320 11.50 -9.72 2.55
C ALA A 320 12.77 -10.56 2.85
N ASP A 321 13.31 -11.22 1.80
CA ASP A 321 14.53 -12.01 1.90
C ASP A 321 15.77 -11.14 2.11
N PHE A 322 15.70 -9.90 1.63
CA PHE A 322 16.78 -8.91 1.66
C PHE A 322 16.44 -7.67 2.48
N SER A 323 15.26 -7.64 3.07
CA SER A 323 14.75 -6.49 3.81
C SER A 323 14.58 -6.83 5.28
N SER A 324 14.91 -5.88 6.13
CA SER A 324 14.71 -6.00 7.58
C SER A 324 14.51 -4.64 8.22
N VAL A 325 13.70 -4.59 9.27
CA VAL A 325 13.47 -3.40 10.07
C VAL A 325 13.77 -3.69 11.54
N ARG A 326 14.35 -2.70 12.24
CA ARG A 326 14.58 -2.80 13.67
C ARG A 326 14.50 -1.45 14.36
N ILE A 327 14.08 -1.46 15.61
CA ILE A 327 14.12 -0.31 16.50
C ILE A 327 15.53 -0.26 17.12
N LEU A 328 16.27 0.82 16.85
CA LEU A 328 17.61 1.03 17.40
C LEU A 328 17.58 1.81 18.72
N GLU A 329 16.64 2.75 18.84
CA GLU A 329 16.45 3.59 20.01
C GLU A 329 14.98 3.87 20.21
N ASN A 330 14.50 3.87 21.45
CA ASN A 330 13.14 4.22 21.78
C ASN A 330 13.09 4.87 23.16
N THR A 331 13.06 6.18 23.18
CA THR A 331 13.05 7.01 24.37
C THR A 331 11.92 8.05 24.30
N PRO A 332 11.54 8.69 25.40
CA PRO A 332 10.56 9.78 25.34
C PRO A 332 11.00 10.99 24.49
N ALA A 333 12.30 11.15 24.25
CA ALA A 333 12.88 12.28 23.50
C ALA A 333 13.01 12.01 21.98
N ARG A 334 13.24 10.77 21.60
CA ARG A 334 13.27 10.33 20.18
C ARG A 334 13.16 8.82 20.06
N THR A 335 12.77 8.38 18.86
CA THR A 335 12.85 6.97 18.47
C THR A 335 13.60 6.85 17.14
N ILE A 336 14.40 5.79 16.99
CA ILE A 336 15.19 5.51 15.79
C ILE A 336 14.82 4.14 15.26
N VAL A 337 14.36 4.12 14.00
CA VAL A 337 14.05 2.90 13.25
C VAL A 337 15.02 2.78 12.09
N GLN A 338 15.64 1.62 11.94
CA GLN A 338 16.52 1.29 10.83
C GLN A 338 15.82 0.31 9.89
N TRP A 339 15.78 0.66 8.62
CA TRP A 339 15.35 -0.20 7.54
C TRP A 339 16.52 -0.52 6.62
N ARG A 340 16.83 -1.79 6.45
CA ARG A 340 17.81 -2.27 5.48
C ARG A 340 17.09 -2.96 4.36
N ASN A 341 17.54 -2.72 3.14
CA ASN A 341 16.99 -3.37 1.96
C ASN A 341 18.03 -3.52 0.87
N ILE A 342 17.81 -4.50 0.00
CA ILE A 342 18.46 -4.61 -1.29
C ILE A 342 17.38 -4.33 -2.33
N PRO A 343 17.46 -3.26 -3.10
CA PRO A 343 16.56 -3.02 -4.22
C PRO A 343 16.80 -4.07 -5.30
N VAL A 344 16.02 -5.14 -5.27
CA VAL A 344 16.11 -6.23 -6.24
C VAL A 344 15.21 -6.00 -7.45
N GLY A 345 15.48 -6.66 -8.56
CA GLY A 345 14.52 -6.74 -9.65
C GLY A 345 13.35 -7.65 -9.30
N VAL A 346 12.25 -7.55 -10.04
CA VAL A 346 11.07 -8.41 -9.84
C VAL A 346 11.37 -9.92 -10.00
N ASN A 347 12.50 -10.26 -10.59
CA ASN A 347 13.02 -11.61 -10.71
C ASN A 347 13.99 -12.00 -9.57
N GLN A 348 14.03 -11.21 -8.49
CA GLN A 348 14.86 -11.40 -7.31
C GLN A 348 16.37 -11.32 -7.58
N LYS A 349 16.79 -10.65 -8.65
CA LYS A 349 18.21 -10.42 -8.93
C LYS A 349 18.72 -9.19 -8.21
N ILE A 350 19.84 -9.37 -7.51
CA ILE A 350 20.58 -8.29 -6.85
C ILE A 350 21.35 -7.49 -7.92
N PRO A 351 21.23 -6.17 -7.94
CA PRO A 351 22.01 -5.33 -8.84
C PRO A 351 23.52 -5.42 -8.56
N TYR A 352 24.34 -5.41 -9.60
CA TYR A 352 25.80 -5.46 -9.51
C TYR A 352 26.34 -6.54 -8.58
N GLN A 353 25.66 -7.67 -8.48
CA GLN A 353 26.08 -8.77 -7.64
C GLN A 353 27.43 -9.30 -8.05
N SER A 354 28.38 -9.33 -7.12
CA SER A 354 29.70 -9.95 -7.30
C SER A 354 29.57 -11.46 -7.31
N GLU A 355 30.14 -12.12 -8.30
CA GLU A 355 30.20 -13.59 -8.36
C GLU A 355 31.06 -14.17 -7.22
N GLU A 356 32.06 -13.41 -6.76
CA GLU A 356 32.99 -13.85 -5.70
C GLU A 356 32.36 -13.80 -4.32
N THR A 357 31.66 -12.69 -3.99
CA THR A 357 31.14 -12.45 -2.65
C THR A 357 29.65 -12.72 -2.50
N GLY A 358 28.90 -12.73 -3.59
CA GLY A 358 27.45 -12.78 -3.59
C GLY A 358 26.76 -11.47 -3.21
N TRP A 359 27.53 -10.44 -2.79
CA TRP A 359 26.99 -9.11 -2.45
C TRP A 359 26.90 -8.23 -3.70
N GLY A 360 25.94 -7.33 -3.68
CA GLY A 360 25.75 -6.30 -4.69
C GLY A 360 25.31 -5.00 -4.04
N ASP A 361 24.58 -4.20 -4.78
CA ASP A 361 24.05 -2.92 -4.26
C ASP A 361 23.15 -3.16 -3.05
N CYS A 362 23.24 -2.27 -2.06
CA CYS A 362 22.38 -2.31 -0.89
C CYS A 362 22.09 -0.90 -0.37
N SER A 363 21.02 -0.79 0.41
CA SER A 363 20.58 0.44 1.03
C SER A 363 20.30 0.24 2.52
N GLU A 364 20.61 1.26 3.30
CA GLU A 364 20.24 1.37 4.70
C GLU A 364 19.62 2.74 4.94
N GLU A 365 18.43 2.74 5.48
CA GLU A 365 17.73 3.95 5.85
C GLU A 365 17.52 4.01 7.35
N THR A 366 17.91 5.12 7.94
CA THR A 366 17.70 5.40 9.36
C THR A 366 16.70 6.54 9.49
N TYR A 367 15.58 6.26 10.17
CA TYR A 367 14.53 7.23 10.47
C TYR A 367 14.62 7.63 11.94
N ILE A 368 14.84 8.90 12.20
CA ILE A 368 14.94 9.49 13.55
C ILE A 368 13.70 10.34 13.76
N PHE A 369 12.73 9.86 14.52
CA PHE A 369 11.50 10.60 14.81
C PHE A 369 11.57 11.29 16.17
N TYR A 370 10.97 12.46 16.23
CA TYR A 370 10.85 13.29 17.43
C TYR A 370 9.40 13.47 17.86
N PRO A 371 9.14 13.88 19.14
CA PRO A 371 7.77 14.05 19.64
C PRO A 371 6.90 15.06 18.90
N ASP A 372 7.52 15.96 18.12
CA ASP A 372 6.79 16.92 17.26
C ASP A 372 6.31 16.32 15.94
N GLY A 373 6.51 15.02 15.73
CA GLY A 373 6.12 14.36 14.50
C GLY A 373 7.07 14.57 13.32
N VAL A 374 8.22 15.20 13.54
CA VAL A 374 9.22 15.37 12.49
C VAL A 374 10.19 14.21 12.50
N GLY A 375 10.36 13.55 11.37
CA GLY A 375 11.35 12.52 11.13
C GLY A 375 12.51 13.04 10.29
N VAL A 376 13.75 12.65 10.62
CA VAL A 376 14.89 12.75 9.74
C VAL A 376 15.12 11.40 9.09
N ARG A 377 15.02 11.31 7.79
CA ARG A 377 15.47 10.15 7.01
C ARG A 377 16.89 10.37 6.56
N LYS A 378 17.77 9.47 6.94
CA LYS A 378 19.12 9.33 6.41
C LYS A 378 19.21 8.03 5.65
N MET A 379 19.39 8.12 4.35
CA MET A 379 19.61 6.98 3.47
C MET A 379 21.07 6.87 3.11
N VAL A 380 21.60 5.67 3.12
CA VAL A 380 22.93 5.34 2.62
C VAL A 380 22.79 4.21 1.59
N VAL A 381 23.30 4.46 0.40
CA VAL A 381 23.40 3.48 -0.68
C VAL A 381 24.86 3.12 -0.88
N TRP A 382 25.15 1.83 -1.00
CA TRP A 382 26.44 1.31 -1.46
C TRP A 382 26.24 0.69 -2.84
N SER A 383 26.99 1.16 -3.83
CA SER A 383 26.92 0.67 -5.21
C SER A 383 28.24 0.84 -5.92
N SER A 384 28.62 -0.13 -6.73
CA SER A 384 29.77 0.00 -7.63
C SER A 384 29.51 1.01 -8.78
N ASN A 385 28.27 1.46 -8.96
CA ASN A 385 27.88 2.46 -9.94
C ASN A 385 26.75 3.36 -9.41
N LEU A 386 27.12 4.42 -8.70
CA LEU A 386 26.19 5.37 -8.10
C LEU A 386 25.39 6.18 -9.14
N ASP A 387 25.86 6.31 -10.37
CA ASP A 387 25.16 7.05 -11.45
C ASP A 387 23.90 6.34 -11.93
N ASP A 388 23.75 5.05 -11.65
CA ASP A 388 22.55 4.29 -12.00
C ASP A 388 21.41 4.45 -10.98
N TRP A 389 21.66 5.15 -9.86
CA TRP A 389 20.68 5.40 -8.84
C TRP A 389 19.95 6.71 -9.06
N TYR A 390 18.67 6.70 -8.81
CA TYR A 390 17.84 7.90 -8.68
C TYR A 390 16.81 7.67 -7.59
N GLU A 391 16.14 8.72 -7.22
CA GLU A 391 15.16 8.69 -6.18
C GLU A 391 13.84 9.27 -6.67
N TRP A 392 12.81 8.45 -6.53
CA TRP A 392 11.44 8.84 -6.73
C TRP A 392 10.76 9.05 -5.37
N CYS A 393 10.09 10.18 -5.22
CA CYS A 393 9.12 10.36 -4.15
C CYS A 393 7.75 10.08 -4.74
N GLN A 394 7.40 8.82 -4.81
CA GLN A 394 6.11 8.38 -5.30
C GLN A 394 5.09 8.40 -4.17
N SER A 395 3.94 9.01 -4.41
CA SER A 395 2.82 8.95 -3.48
C SER A 395 1.97 7.72 -3.81
N LEU A 396 2.37 6.59 -3.25
CA LEU A 396 1.71 5.30 -3.43
C LEU A 396 0.57 5.16 -2.43
N GLN A 397 -0.66 5.25 -2.91
CA GLN A 397 -1.84 5.01 -2.08
C GLN A 397 -2.07 3.52 -1.91
N VAL A 398 -2.21 3.06 -0.68
CA VAL A 398 -2.61 1.69 -0.36
C VAL A 398 -4.05 1.71 0.12
N LEU A 399 -4.96 1.35 -0.78
CA LEU A 399 -6.39 1.43 -0.54
C LEU A 399 -6.86 0.32 0.40
N ASN A 400 -7.83 0.63 1.26
CA ASN A 400 -8.59 -0.39 1.98
C ASN A 400 -9.56 -1.11 1.03
N PRO A 401 -10.00 -2.31 1.36
CA PRO A 401 -11.14 -2.90 0.68
C PRO A 401 -12.31 -1.90 0.62
N SER A 402 -12.99 -1.82 -0.49
CA SER A 402 -14.06 -0.85 -0.77
C SER A 402 -13.63 0.62 -0.95
N GLN A 403 -12.40 1.00 -0.73
CA GLN A 403 -11.92 2.34 -1.07
C GLN A 403 -11.57 2.45 -2.56
N ARG A 404 -11.86 3.61 -3.12
CA ARG A 404 -11.35 4.04 -4.44
C ARG A 404 -10.40 5.22 -4.27
N PRO A 405 -9.58 5.51 -5.28
CA PRO A 405 -8.71 6.69 -5.26
C PRO A 405 -9.44 7.98 -4.86
N GLU A 406 -10.64 8.18 -5.39
CA GLU A 406 -11.46 9.36 -5.13
C GLU A 406 -11.95 9.49 -3.68
N ASP A 407 -11.93 8.40 -2.91
CA ASP A 407 -12.28 8.42 -1.50
C ASP A 407 -11.12 8.97 -0.64
N VAL A 408 -9.89 8.84 -1.14
CA VAL A 408 -8.68 9.24 -0.41
C VAL A 408 -7.97 10.46 -0.97
N LEU A 409 -8.36 10.95 -2.14
CA LEU A 409 -7.80 12.16 -2.72
C LEU A 409 -8.87 13.13 -3.22
N ASP A 410 -8.45 14.41 -3.31
CA ASP A 410 -9.13 15.43 -4.08
C ASP A 410 -8.31 15.73 -5.35
N ALA A 411 -8.87 15.42 -6.50
CA ALA A 411 -8.21 15.65 -7.79
C ALA A 411 -7.89 17.12 -8.05
N THR A 412 -8.54 18.04 -7.35
CA THR A 412 -8.28 19.49 -7.48
C THR A 412 -7.08 19.95 -6.65
N ARG A 413 -6.65 19.14 -5.67
CA ARG A 413 -5.56 19.47 -4.73
C ARG A 413 -4.78 18.22 -4.36
N ILE A 414 -3.86 17.80 -5.23
CA ILE A 414 -3.06 16.59 -5.01
C ILE A 414 -1.77 16.90 -4.26
N LEU A 415 -1.10 17.99 -4.62
CA LEU A 415 0.25 18.29 -4.20
C LEU A 415 0.45 19.79 -4.01
N SER A 416 1.14 20.21 -2.95
CA SER A 416 1.74 21.54 -2.88
C SER A 416 3.24 21.46 -2.75
N VAL A 417 3.95 22.43 -3.32
CA VAL A 417 5.40 22.58 -3.22
C VAL A 417 5.76 24.00 -2.84
N ALA A 418 6.90 24.17 -2.16
CA ALA A 418 7.46 25.47 -1.83
C ALA A 418 8.99 25.44 -1.90
N ALA A 419 9.58 26.62 -2.14
CA ALA A 419 11.01 26.87 -2.13
C ALA A 419 11.42 27.67 -0.88
N MET A 420 12.72 27.65 -0.55
CA MET A 420 13.28 28.36 0.61
C MET A 420 13.15 29.89 0.56
N ASP A 421 12.81 30.45 -0.59
CA ASP A 421 12.52 31.88 -0.78
C ASP A 421 11.03 32.23 -0.57
N GLY A 422 10.18 31.22 -0.28
CA GLY A 422 8.76 31.38 0.01
C GLY A 422 7.85 31.29 -1.22
N ARG A 423 8.37 31.14 -2.43
CA ARG A 423 7.53 30.81 -3.59
C ARG A 423 6.89 29.46 -3.42
N SER A 424 5.63 29.34 -3.77
CA SER A 424 4.87 28.08 -3.64
C SER A 424 3.83 27.93 -4.72
N ALA A 425 3.40 26.69 -4.95
CA ALA A 425 2.28 26.36 -5.82
C ALA A 425 1.56 25.11 -5.34
N THR A 426 0.27 25.03 -5.64
CA THR A 426 -0.56 23.84 -5.39
C THR A 426 -1.04 23.30 -6.72
N PHE A 427 -0.97 22.00 -6.90
CA PHE A 427 -1.32 21.29 -8.12
C PHE A 427 -2.48 20.34 -7.88
N GLY A 428 -3.35 20.27 -8.88
CA GLY A 428 -4.38 19.26 -8.99
C GLY A 428 -4.30 18.58 -10.34
N TRP A 429 -5.12 17.57 -10.56
CA TRP A 429 -5.30 16.98 -11.86
C TRP A 429 -6.73 16.45 -12.05
N GLU A 430 -7.12 16.34 -13.32
CA GLU A 430 -8.43 15.84 -13.69
C GLU A 430 -8.31 14.43 -14.27
N PHE A 431 -9.25 13.57 -13.96
CA PHE A 431 -9.39 12.29 -14.61
C PHE A 431 -9.92 12.45 -16.05
N ALA A 432 -9.22 13.19 -16.88
CA ALA A 432 -9.69 13.55 -18.23
C ALA A 432 -8.93 12.87 -19.38
N GLY A 433 -8.44 11.67 -19.18
CA GLY A 433 -7.87 10.85 -20.24
C GLY A 433 -6.46 11.26 -20.71
N LYS A 434 -5.74 12.04 -19.92
CA LYS A 434 -4.32 12.32 -20.19
C LYS A 434 -3.45 11.43 -19.31
N ALA A 435 -2.50 10.75 -19.88
CA ALA A 435 -1.65 9.81 -19.18
C ALA A 435 -0.67 10.49 -18.20
N ARG A 436 -0.32 11.75 -18.46
CA ARG A 436 0.63 12.51 -17.67
C ARG A 436 0.35 14.00 -17.79
N GLN A 437 0.53 14.73 -16.73
CA GLN A 437 0.45 16.18 -16.74
C GLN A 437 1.70 16.77 -16.08
N ASN A 438 2.48 17.51 -16.86
CA ASN A 438 3.59 18.28 -16.36
C ASN A 438 3.08 19.68 -16.01
N GLU A 439 3.18 20.05 -14.75
CA GLU A 439 2.85 21.38 -14.28
C GLU A 439 4.12 22.25 -14.16
N PRO A 440 4.00 23.55 -14.28
CA PRO A 440 5.14 24.44 -14.11
C PRO A 440 5.76 24.29 -12.73
N THR A 441 7.07 24.12 -12.66
CA THR A 441 7.76 24.03 -11.37
C THR A 441 7.95 25.37 -10.73
N ILE A 442 8.06 25.33 -9.41
CA ILE A 442 8.70 26.38 -8.64
C ILE A 442 10.21 26.07 -8.61
N PRO A 443 11.06 26.83 -9.31
CA PRO A 443 12.49 26.58 -9.32
C PRO A 443 13.07 26.60 -7.90
N GLY A 444 13.84 25.57 -7.56
CA GLY A 444 14.41 25.39 -6.21
C GLY A 444 13.40 24.93 -5.16
N ALA A 445 12.21 24.47 -5.57
CA ALA A 445 11.27 23.87 -4.62
C ALA A 445 11.90 22.65 -3.95
N ASN A 446 11.88 22.62 -2.61
CA ASN A 446 12.44 21.57 -1.80
C ASN A 446 11.52 21.14 -0.65
N ILE A 447 10.32 21.68 -0.58
CA ILE A 447 9.28 21.35 0.38
C ILE A 447 8.07 20.86 -0.40
N GLN A 448 7.52 19.71 0.01
CA GLN A 448 6.36 19.08 -0.63
C GLN A 448 5.37 18.60 0.42
N VAL A 449 4.08 18.81 0.17
CA VAL A 449 2.98 18.18 0.91
C VAL A 449 2.08 17.44 -0.07
N THR A 450 1.79 16.18 0.21
CA THR A 450 0.89 15.34 -0.59
C THR A 450 -0.44 15.19 0.13
N TYR A 451 -1.54 15.59 -0.50
CA TYR A 451 -2.86 15.62 0.12
C TYR A 451 -3.62 14.32 -0.02
N LEU A 452 -4.13 13.81 1.09
CA LEU A 452 -4.82 12.52 1.19
C LEU A 452 -6.29 12.65 1.67
N ASN A 453 -6.94 13.74 1.38
CA ASN A 453 -8.30 13.97 1.87
C ASN A 453 -8.42 13.78 3.41
N SER A 454 -7.35 14.12 4.11
CA SER A 454 -7.15 14.01 5.55
C SER A 454 -6.75 15.36 6.14
N LYS A 455 -6.83 15.49 7.45
CA LYS A 455 -6.34 16.67 8.15
C LYS A 455 -4.81 16.66 8.20
N TRP A 456 -4.22 15.49 8.51
CA TRP A 456 -2.78 15.28 8.56
C TRP A 456 -2.28 14.67 7.25
N ASN A 457 -1.47 15.43 6.51
CA ASN A 457 -0.99 15.06 5.18
C ASN A 457 0.52 14.84 5.18
N PRO A 458 1.03 13.80 4.53
CA PRO A 458 2.46 13.54 4.44
C PRO A 458 3.23 14.68 3.78
N TYR A 459 4.38 15.02 4.35
CA TYR A 459 5.28 16.00 3.78
C TYR A 459 6.72 15.49 3.69
N LEU A 460 7.48 16.10 2.78
CA LEU A 460 8.90 15.93 2.58
C LEU A 460 9.58 17.29 2.54
N ILE A 461 10.76 17.42 3.18
CA ILE A 461 11.65 18.58 3.02
C ILE A 461 13.03 18.04 2.65
N LEU A 462 13.53 18.47 1.49
CA LEU A 462 14.80 18.08 0.94
C LEU A 462 15.88 19.11 1.29
N GLU A 463 17.15 18.75 1.09
CA GLU A 463 18.23 19.73 1.21
C GLU A 463 18.08 20.86 0.20
N ASP A 464 18.51 22.06 0.61
CA ASP A 464 18.48 23.26 -0.24
C ASP A 464 19.60 23.17 -1.29
N GLY A 465 19.30 23.44 -2.54
CA GLY A 465 20.32 23.54 -3.58
C GLY A 465 19.87 23.16 -4.97
N GLU A 466 19.54 21.93 -5.24
CA GLU A 466 19.23 21.48 -6.59
C GLU A 466 17.74 21.35 -6.87
N GLY A 467 16.92 21.44 -5.83
CA GLY A 467 15.46 21.40 -5.96
C GLY A 467 14.89 20.00 -6.21
N ILE A 468 13.59 19.93 -6.10
CA ILE A 468 12.83 18.81 -6.60
C ILE A 468 12.94 18.87 -8.11
N ASN A 469 13.64 17.92 -8.68
CA ASN A 469 13.74 17.71 -10.12
C ASN A 469 15.03 18.10 -10.83
N GLU A 470 15.82 17.12 -11.09
CA GLU A 470 16.96 17.18 -12.00
C GLU A 470 16.63 16.73 -13.42
N LYS A 471 17.50 17.15 -14.35
CA LYS A 471 17.56 16.68 -15.75
C LYS A 471 16.39 17.08 -16.65
N GLY A 472 15.91 18.32 -16.51
CA GLY A 472 15.04 18.92 -17.49
C GLY A 472 13.57 18.55 -17.38
N ASN A 473 13.22 17.78 -16.37
CA ASN A 473 11.83 17.67 -15.96
C ASN A 473 11.57 18.75 -14.92
N SER A 474 10.81 19.70 -15.21
CA SER A 474 10.72 20.91 -14.42
C SER A 474 9.53 20.93 -13.48
N GLY A 475 9.36 19.93 -12.60
CA GLY A 475 8.32 19.95 -11.61
C GLY A 475 7.86 18.62 -11.11
N PRO A 476 6.98 18.60 -10.11
CA PRO A 476 6.31 17.39 -9.76
C PRO A 476 5.58 16.84 -10.98
N GLU A 477 5.90 15.62 -11.35
CA GLU A 477 5.11 14.89 -12.32
C GLU A 477 3.86 14.38 -11.60
N ILE A 478 2.71 14.81 -12.06
CA ILE A 478 1.44 14.29 -11.61
C ILE A 478 1.02 13.22 -12.61
N ASP A 479 1.26 11.98 -12.26
CA ASP A 479 0.85 10.87 -13.09
C ASP A 479 -0.65 10.68 -13.01
N ARG A 480 -1.27 10.63 -14.17
CA ARG A 480 -2.64 10.20 -14.34
C ARG A 480 -2.64 8.81 -14.91
N TYR A 481 -3.19 7.91 -14.16
CA TYR A 481 -3.41 6.57 -14.63
C TYR A 481 -4.65 6.52 -15.51
N ALA A 482 -4.48 6.90 -16.74
CA ALA A 482 -5.49 6.72 -17.77
C ALA A 482 -4.83 6.03 -18.95
N GLY A 483 -5.12 4.80 -19.19
CA GLY A 483 -4.55 4.03 -20.27
C GLY A 483 -3.53 3.02 -19.77
N ARG A 484 -2.46 2.82 -20.50
CA ARG A 484 -1.58 1.66 -20.39
C ARG A 484 -0.79 1.50 -19.07
N TRP A 485 -0.71 2.54 -18.26
CA TRP A 485 -0.03 2.46 -16.96
C TRP A 485 -0.99 2.12 -15.82
N SER A 486 -2.27 2.19 -16.05
CA SER A 486 -3.31 1.97 -15.06
C SER A 486 -3.49 0.52 -14.62
N ASP A 487 -2.87 -0.43 -15.29
CA ASP A 487 -2.91 -1.83 -14.95
C ASP A 487 -1.86 -2.25 -13.91
N TYR A 488 -0.96 -1.34 -13.53
CA TYR A 488 -0.03 -1.57 -12.45
C TYR A 488 -0.65 -1.23 -11.12
N SER A 489 -0.77 -2.24 -10.26
CA SER A 489 -0.89 -2.05 -8.84
C SER A 489 0.52 -2.11 -8.27
N ASP A 490 0.99 -1.02 -7.69
CA ASP A 490 2.32 -1.00 -7.14
C ASP A 490 2.41 -1.85 -5.88
N PHE A 491 1.27 -2.19 -5.27
CA PHE A 491 1.34 -2.88 -3.99
C PHE A 491 -0.04 -3.36 -3.50
N PRO A 492 -0.13 -4.43 -2.68
CA PRO A 492 0.92 -5.34 -2.18
C PRO A 492 1.30 -6.45 -3.16
N TRP A 493 0.45 -6.76 -4.11
CA TRP A 493 0.64 -7.80 -5.11
C TRP A 493 0.44 -7.24 -6.51
N ARG A 494 1.02 -7.86 -7.52
CA ARG A 494 1.06 -7.42 -8.91
C ARG A 494 1.89 -6.16 -9.16
N ASN A 495 2.59 -5.64 -8.16
CA ASN A 495 3.52 -4.55 -8.41
C ASN A 495 4.60 -5.02 -9.37
N HIS A 496 4.73 -4.31 -10.51
CA HIS A 496 5.79 -4.53 -11.50
C HIS A 496 6.04 -6.00 -11.85
N TRP A 497 5.10 -6.86 -11.53
CA TRP A 497 5.21 -8.27 -11.81
C TRP A 497 5.01 -8.53 -13.29
N PRO A 498 5.81 -9.40 -13.87
CA PRO A 498 5.66 -9.80 -15.26
C PRO A 498 4.50 -10.78 -15.47
N VAL A 499 3.35 -10.41 -14.97
CA VAL A 499 2.07 -11.03 -15.31
C VAL A 499 1.56 -10.43 -16.60
N THR A 500 0.58 -11.08 -17.23
CA THR A 500 -0.07 -10.56 -18.43
C THR A 500 -0.48 -9.11 -18.23
N GLN A 501 0.09 -8.23 -19.02
CA GLN A 501 -0.17 -6.79 -18.97
C GLN A 501 -1.31 -6.44 -19.93
N ASP A 502 -2.45 -7.07 -19.76
CA ASP A 502 -3.66 -6.73 -20.49
C ASP A 502 -4.28 -5.50 -19.85
N TYR A 503 -3.80 -4.32 -20.24
CA TYR A 503 -4.40 -3.07 -19.81
C TYR A 503 -5.58 -2.70 -20.70
N VAL A 504 -6.53 -2.02 -20.11
CA VAL A 504 -7.73 -1.57 -20.80
C VAL A 504 -7.57 -0.10 -21.17
N ILE A 505 -7.40 0.16 -22.46
CA ILE A 505 -7.17 1.50 -22.97
C ILE A 505 -8.39 2.40 -22.73
N GLY A 506 -8.12 3.60 -22.20
CA GLY A 506 -9.13 4.64 -22.04
C GLY A 506 -10.04 4.47 -20.82
N ARG A 507 -9.66 3.64 -19.85
CA ARG A 507 -10.48 3.38 -18.67
C ARG A 507 -9.84 3.89 -17.37
N TYR A 508 -10.57 4.73 -16.65
CA TYR A 508 -10.20 5.13 -15.29
C TYR A 508 -10.43 4.07 -14.25
N ALA A 509 -11.40 3.24 -14.48
CA ALA A 509 -11.75 2.20 -13.54
C ALA A 509 -10.58 1.26 -13.23
N CYS A 510 -9.60 1.13 -14.13
CA CYS A 510 -8.36 0.44 -13.83
C CYS A 510 -7.60 1.08 -12.65
N VAL A 511 -7.64 2.39 -12.52
CA VAL A 511 -7.09 3.12 -11.37
C VAL A 511 -7.90 2.84 -10.12
N ALA A 512 -9.23 2.85 -10.24
CA ALA A 512 -10.14 2.59 -9.13
C ALA A 512 -10.16 1.11 -8.69
N ASP A 513 -9.75 0.20 -9.57
CA ASP A 513 -9.87 -1.24 -9.36
C ASP A 513 -8.66 -1.86 -8.68
N ALA A 514 -7.52 -1.19 -8.65
CA ALA A 514 -6.31 -1.75 -8.07
C ALA A 514 -6.19 -1.40 -6.58
N PRO A 515 -5.55 -2.27 -5.77
CA PRO A 515 -5.41 -2.04 -4.33
C PRO A 515 -4.41 -0.94 -3.98
N SER A 516 -3.57 -0.52 -4.91
CA SER A 516 -2.65 0.60 -4.71
C SER A 516 -2.34 1.32 -6.01
N HIS A 517 -1.97 2.59 -5.91
CA HIS A 517 -1.69 3.46 -7.05
C HIS A 517 -0.64 4.49 -6.73
N THR A 518 0.18 4.83 -7.73
CA THR A 518 1.00 6.03 -7.72
C THR A 518 0.21 7.20 -8.28
N TYR A 519 0.07 8.26 -7.51
CA TYR A 519 -0.65 9.47 -7.94
C TYR A 519 0.27 10.61 -8.34
N THR A 520 1.35 10.76 -7.60
CA THR A 520 2.37 11.74 -7.88
C THR A 520 3.73 11.08 -7.85
N ALA A 521 4.61 11.56 -8.70
CA ALA A 521 6.01 11.21 -8.65
C ALA A 521 6.83 12.48 -8.76
N THR A 522 7.67 12.72 -7.77
CA THR A 522 8.68 13.77 -7.82
C THR A 522 10.04 13.11 -7.79
N GLN A 523 10.95 13.61 -8.60
CA GLN A 523 12.29 13.08 -8.69
C GLN A 523 13.30 14.07 -8.13
N TYR A 524 14.22 13.62 -7.27
CA TYR A 524 15.36 14.40 -6.90
C TYR A 524 16.59 13.51 -6.76
N ASN A 525 17.76 14.00 -7.15
CA ASN A 525 18.98 13.21 -7.20
C ASN A 525 20.13 13.78 -6.39
N ALA A 526 19.98 15.00 -5.87
CA ALA A 526 21.06 15.64 -5.09
C ALA A 526 21.46 14.80 -3.88
N PRO A 527 22.69 14.31 -3.79
CA PRO A 527 23.18 13.63 -2.62
C PRO A 527 23.64 14.65 -1.55
N HIS A 528 23.49 14.28 -0.28
CA HIS A 528 24.14 14.99 0.82
C HIS A 528 25.66 14.86 0.74
N SER A 529 26.13 13.65 0.45
CA SER A 529 27.56 13.37 0.25
C SER A 529 27.76 12.11 -0.57
N ILE A 530 28.91 12.09 -1.28
CA ILE A 530 29.44 10.90 -1.96
C ILE A 530 30.85 10.65 -1.40
N ASP A 531 31.09 9.40 -0.99
CA ASP A 531 32.39 8.95 -0.49
C ASP A 531 32.68 7.55 -1.06
N GLY A 532 33.49 7.51 -2.13
CA GLY A 532 33.80 6.31 -2.87
C GLY A 532 32.54 5.68 -3.50
N ASP A 533 32.22 4.46 -3.10
CA ASP A 533 31.05 3.68 -3.52
C ASP A 533 29.80 3.91 -2.67
N LYS A 534 29.85 4.90 -1.80
CA LYS A 534 28.82 5.24 -0.83
C LYS A 534 28.20 6.60 -1.13
N MET A 535 26.87 6.64 -1.26
CA MET A 535 26.08 7.85 -1.40
C MET A 535 25.15 8.02 -0.18
N THR A 536 25.13 9.21 0.40
CA THR A 536 24.19 9.55 1.49
C THR A 536 23.19 10.59 0.99
N LYS A 537 21.93 10.43 1.33
CA LYS A 537 20.85 11.41 1.11
C LYS A 537 20.13 11.71 2.40
N LEU A 538 19.60 12.92 2.54
CA LEU A 538 18.86 13.38 3.72
C LEU A 538 17.53 13.98 3.34
N MET A 539 16.53 13.82 4.23
CA MET A 539 15.19 14.33 4.07
C MET A 539 14.53 14.49 5.44
N LEU A 540 13.76 15.55 5.66
CA LEU A 540 12.72 15.53 6.70
C LEU A 540 11.44 14.94 6.14
N CYS A 541 10.72 14.22 6.98
CA CYS A 541 9.42 13.63 6.67
C CYS A 541 8.51 13.64 7.90
N GLY A 542 7.21 13.53 7.67
CA GLY A 542 6.18 13.48 8.69
C GLY A 542 4.81 13.77 8.10
N CYS A 543 3.83 14.09 8.95
CA CYS A 543 2.54 14.59 8.50
C CYS A 543 2.26 15.98 9.10
N THR A 544 1.50 16.78 8.36
CA THR A 544 1.16 18.16 8.71
C THR A 544 -0.29 18.49 8.36
N GLU A 545 -0.84 19.48 9.06
CA GLU A 545 -2.12 20.14 8.72
C GLU A 545 -1.90 21.35 7.78
N GLU A 546 -0.65 21.75 7.58
CA GLU A 546 -0.22 22.96 6.89
C GLU A 546 0.07 22.71 5.42
N ASP A 547 0.14 23.78 4.62
CA ASP A 547 0.62 23.74 3.24
C ASP A 547 2.15 23.77 3.18
N ALA A 548 2.71 23.45 2.00
CA ALA A 548 4.16 23.43 1.82
C ALA A 548 4.84 24.76 2.17
N ALA A 549 4.20 25.91 1.90
CA ALA A 549 4.73 27.23 2.23
C ALA A 549 4.83 27.46 3.75
N ASP A 550 3.92 26.92 4.53
CA ASP A 550 3.86 27.10 5.98
C ASP A 550 4.93 26.24 6.70
N LEU A 551 5.48 25.24 6.01
CA LEU A 551 6.62 24.44 6.50
C LEU A 551 7.99 25.15 6.36
N LEU A 552 8.03 26.35 5.77
CA LEU A 552 9.28 27.10 5.57
C LEU A 552 10.05 27.37 6.88
N PRO A 553 9.44 27.70 8.03
CA PRO A 553 10.17 27.83 9.30
C PRO A 553 10.81 26.51 9.74
N LEU A 554 10.13 25.36 9.54
CA LEU A 554 10.69 24.04 9.84
C LEU A 554 11.89 23.74 8.93
N ALA A 555 11.76 23.96 7.62
CA ALA A 555 12.85 23.78 6.66
C ALA A 555 14.07 24.64 7.02
N LYS A 556 13.85 25.92 7.34
CA LYS A 556 14.93 26.83 7.78
C LYS A 556 15.59 26.37 9.07
N SER A 557 14.82 25.88 10.05
CA SER A 557 15.35 25.41 11.33
C SER A 557 16.26 24.19 11.17
N TRP A 558 16.01 23.37 10.17
CA TRP A 558 16.80 22.18 9.86
C TRP A 558 18.02 22.52 8.98
N LEU A 559 17.81 23.20 7.85
CA LEU A 559 18.86 23.48 6.85
C LEU A 559 19.77 24.63 7.28
N ARG A 560 19.29 25.55 8.09
CA ARG A 560 19.95 26.77 8.51
C ARG A 560 19.83 26.93 10.03
N ALA A 561 20.15 25.86 10.77
CA ALA A 561 20.02 25.86 12.22
C ALA A 561 20.72 27.08 12.86
N PRO A 562 20.14 27.71 13.89
CA PRO A 562 20.77 28.82 14.58
C PRO A 562 22.06 28.38 15.26
N LYS A 563 23.00 29.32 15.44
CA LYS A 563 24.21 29.07 16.23
C LYS A 563 23.81 28.84 17.68
N MET A 564 24.41 27.82 18.30
CA MET A 564 24.28 27.53 19.72
C MET A 564 25.65 27.60 20.38
N THR A 565 25.76 28.24 21.53
CA THR A 565 26.98 28.32 22.32
C THR A 565 26.75 27.97 23.77
N VAL A 566 27.77 27.43 24.43
CA VAL A 566 27.86 27.20 25.88
C VAL A 566 29.23 27.64 26.33
N ASN A 567 29.32 28.53 27.34
CA ASN A 567 30.56 29.11 27.81
C ASN A 567 31.41 29.74 26.68
N ASP A 568 30.73 30.42 25.73
CA ASP A 568 31.30 30.99 24.49
C ASP A 568 31.87 29.98 23.48
N GLU A 569 31.79 28.68 23.74
CA GLU A 569 32.14 27.62 22.80
C GLU A 569 30.92 27.22 21.96
N GLU A 570 31.13 27.01 20.66
CA GLU A 570 30.07 26.59 19.75
C GLU A 570 29.74 25.12 19.92
N VAL A 571 28.44 24.80 20.05
CA VAL A 571 27.93 23.45 20.05
C VAL A 571 27.58 23.07 18.62
N PRO A 572 28.24 22.06 18.03
CA PRO A 572 28.01 21.68 16.64
C PRO A 572 26.58 21.13 16.41
N TYR A 573 25.99 21.51 15.29
CA TYR A 573 24.71 20.97 14.81
C TYR A 573 24.96 19.85 13.82
N ASP A 574 24.32 18.71 14.06
CA ASP A 574 24.30 17.56 13.16
C ASP A 574 22.98 17.53 12.40
N ILE A 575 23.02 17.92 11.14
CA ILE A 575 21.85 17.93 10.25
C ILE A 575 21.26 16.52 10.06
N THR A 576 22.11 15.49 10.11
CA THR A 576 21.68 14.08 9.92
C THR A 576 20.85 13.55 11.09
N GLN A 577 20.88 14.26 12.22
CA GLN A 577 20.11 13.94 13.41
C GLN A 577 19.17 15.08 13.83
N ARG A 578 19.18 16.23 13.16
CA ARG A 578 18.44 17.43 13.58
C ARG A 578 18.73 17.78 15.06
N ALA A 579 19.99 17.70 15.47
CA ALA A 579 20.37 17.82 16.87
C ALA A 579 21.69 18.58 17.05
N TYR A 580 21.83 19.28 18.19
CA TYR A 580 23.10 19.80 18.65
C TYR A 580 23.79 18.75 19.51
N ILE A 581 25.10 18.52 19.27
CA ILE A 581 25.83 17.45 19.94
C ILE A 581 26.95 18.04 20.76
N MET A 582 26.90 17.83 22.07
CA MET A 582 27.93 18.23 23.03
C MET A 582 28.65 17.00 23.56
N SER A 583 29.99 17.03 23.54
CA SER A 583 30.80 15.96 24.10
C SER A 583 31.27 16.34 25.50
N SER A 584 31.10 15.40 26.46
CA SER A 584 31.72 15.40 27.80
C SER A 584 31.80 16.76 28.53
N PRO A 585 30.67 17.34 28.96
CA PRO A 585 30.67 18.60 29.67
C PRO A 585 31.40 18.50 30.99
N THR A 586 32.14 19.54 31.36
CA THR A 586 32.89 19.62 32.61
C THR A 586 32.07 20.13 33.79
N SER A 587 30.87 20.64 33.52
CA SER A 587 29.93 21.20 34.51
C SER A 587 28.62 20.39 34.55
N SER A 588 28.03 20.29 35.75
CA SER A 588 26.72 19.70 35.96
C SER A 588 25.57 20.66 35.61
N SER A 589 25.82 21.93 35.50
CA SER A 589 24.86 22.95 35.06
C SER A 589 25.32 23.58 33.76
N LEU A 590 24.48 23.50 32.74
CA LEU A 590 24.79 23.96 31.38
C LEU A 590 23.81 25.07 30.98
N ASN A 591 24.35 26.19 30.48
CA ASN A 591 23.55 27.29 29.95
C ASN A 591 23.90 27.50 28.48
N PHE A 592 22.97 27.15 27.61
CA PHE A 592 23.13 27.31 26.18
C PHE A 592 22.46 28.62 25.72
N ARG A 593 23.16 29.36 24.87
CA ARG A 593 22.61 30.50 24.15
C ARG A 593 22.33 30.08 22.70
N VAL A 594 21.09 30.27 22.24
CA VAL A 594 20.68 29.98 20.87
C VAL A 594 20.38 31.29 20.16
N GLU A 595 21.06 31.55 19.05
CA GLU A 595 20.99 32.80 18.28
C GLU A 595 19.92 32.68 17.17
N ALA A 596 18.67 32.44 17.57
CA ALA A 596 17.57 32.32 16.61
C ALA A 596 17.25 33.68 15.96
N SER A 597 16.77 33.61 14.72
CA SER A 597 16.29 34.75 13.92
C SER A 597 15.27 34.26 12.88
N SER A 598 14.60 35.17 12.19
CA SER A 598 13.65 34.81 11.10
C SER A 598 14.30 34.05 9.93
N GLY A 599 15.60 34.24 9.71
CA GLY A 599 16.38 33.47 8.75
C GLY A 599 16.88 32.13 9.26
N ARG A 600 16.97 31.98 10.59
CA ARG A 600 17.47 30.80 11.31
C ARG A 600 16.60 30.55 12.54
N PRO A 601 15.32 30.18 12.36
CA PRO A 601 14.41 29.97 13.49
C PRO A 601 14.73 28.66 14.22
N VAL A 602 14.22 28.52 15.42
CA VAL A 602 14.07 27.25 16.10
C VAL A 602 12.66 26.74 15.86
N ASN A 603 12.52 25.49 15.45
CA ASN A 603 11.25 24.81 15.32
C ASN A 603 11.41 23.38 15.87
N GLY A 604 11.32 23.24 17.22
CA GLY A 604 11.75 22.05 17.94
C GLY A 604 13.29 21.96 18.03
N LEU A 605 13.81 21.63 19.20
CA LEU A 605 15.26 21.58 19.44
C LEU A 605 15.63 20.27 20.14
N CYS A 606 16.61 19.57 19.60
CA CYS A 606 17.20 18.41 20.23
C CYS A 606 18.64 18.68 20.67
N LEU A 607 18.96 18.31 21.92
CA LEU A 607 20.33 18.27 22.47
C LEU A 607 20.72 16.83 22.73
N ILE A 608 21.91 16.46 22.32
CA ILE A 608 22.56 15.20 22.64
C ILE A 608 23.81 15.52 23.46
N ILE A 609 23.79 15.14 24.74
CA ILE A 609 24.91 15.40 25.65
C ILE A 609 25.56 14.07 26.01
N LYS A 610 26.78 13.86 25.49
CA LYS A 610 27.54 12.65 25.73
C LYS A 610 28.18 12.68 27.12
N GLY A 611 28.32 11.53 27.75
CA GLY A 611 28.94 11.38 29.09
C GLY A 611 28.04 11.73 30.27
N ILE A 612 26.77 12.08 30.02
CA ILE A 612 25.78 12.36 31.07
C ILE A 612 24.64 11.33 31.02
N SER A 613 24.29 10.78 32.17
CA SER A 613 23.20 9.81 32.34
C SER A 613 22.00 10.35 33.12
N LYS A 614 21.99 11.63 33.46
CA LYS A 614 20.90 12.27 34.22
C LYS A 614 20.66 13.67 33.68
N THR A 615 19.40 14.03 33.56
CA THR A 615 18.97 15.37 33.17
C THR A 615 18.07 15.93 34.26
N GLU A 616 18.33 17.16 34.66
CA GLU A 616 17.48 17.95 35.55
C GLU A 616 16.37 18.64 34.77
N ALA A 617 15.59 19.48 35.42
CA ALA A 617 14.53 20.24 34.75
C ALA A 617 15.12 21.17 33.68
N VAL A 618 14.53 21.16 32.48
CA VAL A 618 14.90 22.05 31.39
C VAL A 618 14.21 23.40 31.58
N LEU A 619 14.98 24.48 31.52
CA LEU A 619 14.44 25.84 31.54
C LEU A 619 14.71 26.52 30.18
N VAL A 620 13.74 27.28 29.70
CA VAL A 620 13.85 28.14 28.53
C VAL A 620 13.64 29.59 29.02
N ASP A 621 14.63 30.46 28.82
CA ASP A 621 14.63 31.84 29.33
C ASP A 621 14.31 31.95 30.84
N GLY A 622 14.83 30.97 31.62
CA GLY A 622 14.61 30.91 33.07
C GLY A 622 13.27 30.33 33.50
N VAL A 623 12.40 29.95 32.56
CA VAL A 623 11.09 29.34 32.83
C VAL A 623 11.16 27.84 32.60
N THR A 624 10.69 27.02 33.54
CA THR A 624 10.64 25.57 33.39
C THR A 624 9.80 25.17 32.19
N CYS A 625 10.34 24.27 31.36
CA CYS A 625 9.67 23.69 30.19
C CYS A 625 9.12 22.30 30.55
N PRO A 626 7.86 22.15 30.99
CA PRO A 626 7.32 20.87 31.45
C PRO A 626 7.14 19.86 30.32
N ASP A 627 7.03 20.35 29.08
CA ASP A 627 6.85 19.52 27.89
C ASP A 627 8.17 19.00 27.30
N ALA A 628 9.32 19.43 27.84
CA ALA A 628 10.60 18.86 27.46
C ALA A 628 10.64 17.36 27.75
N LYS A 629 11.19 16.57 26.82
CA LYS A 629 11.31 15.12 26.94
C LYS A 629 12.78 14.74 27.04
N CYS A 630 13.09 13.87 27.97
CA CYS A 630 14.45 13.39 28.21
C CYS A 630 14.51 11.87 28.06
N GLY A 631 15.56 11.40 27.43
CA GLY A 631 15.88 9.98 27.29
C GLY A 631 17.35 9.74 27.56
N ILE A 632 17.70 8.55 28.03
CA ILE A 632 19.08 8.12 28.24
C ILE A 632 19.36 6.96 27.29
N VAL A 633 20.45 7.07 26.56
CA VAL A 633 20.95 6.00 25.68
C VAL A 633 22.33 5.60 26.13
N ASN A 634 22.50 4.30 26.33
CA ASN A 634 23.82 3.73 26.62
C ASN A 634 24.46 3.27 25.30
N ALA A 635 25.27 4.12 24.71
CA ALA A 635 26.06 3.78 23.54
C ALA A 635 27.39 3.13 23.90
N TRP A 636 28.09 2.61 22.89
CA TRP A 636 29.40 1.97 23.10
C TRP A 636 30.45 2.91 23.72
N ASP A 637 30.38 4.19 23.39
CA ASP A 637 31.25 5.26 23.87
C ASP A 637 30.78 5.90 25.20
N GLY A 638 29.78 5.31 25.84
CA GLY A 638 29.24 5.74 27.13
C GLY A 638 27.78 6.24 27.05
N PRO A 639 27.20 6.66 28.19
CA PRO A 639 25.84 7.14 28.25
C PRO A 639 25.73 8.49 27.54
N SER A 640 24.55 8.74 26.98
CA SER A 640 24.18 10.05 26.42
C SER A 640 22.78 10.42 26.87
N SER A 641 22.59 11.67 27.26
CA SER A 641 21.26 12.24 27.48
C SER A 641 20.75 12.87 26.19
N ILE A 642 19.55 12.48 25.79
CA ILE A 642 18.84 13.01 24.65
C ILE A 642 17.72 13.92 25.22
N ILE A 643 17.69 15.17 24.82
CA ILE A 643 16.74 16.15 25.36
C ILE A 643 16.02 16.80 24.18
N TRP A 644 14.72 16.58 24.13
CA TRP A 644 13.84 17.22 23.17
C TRP A 644 13.09 18.37 23.83
N ILE A 645 13.14 19.59 23.22
CA ILE A 645 12.54 20.80 23.72
C ILE A 645 11.56 21.34 22.65
N PRO A 646 10.23 21.38 22.94
CA PRO A 646 9.20 21.79 21.97
C PRO A 646 9.11 23.30 21.82
N VAL A 647 10.27 23.97 21.61
CA VAL A 647 10.32 25.43 21.48
C VAL A 647 10.25 25.83 20.00
N LYS A 648 9.41 26.86 19.72
CA LYS A 648 9.32 27.49 18.39
C LYS A 648 9.53 28.99 18.58
N THR A 649 10.61 29.53 17.95
CA THR A 649 10.94 30.96 18.06
C THR A 649 11.86 31.41 16.94
N ASP A 650 11.76 32.69 16.59
CA ASP A 650 12.67 33.42 15.70
C ASP A 650 13.50 34.47 16.46
N ARG A 651 13.53 34.39 17.80
CA ARG A 651 14.31 35.27 18.67
C ARG A 651 15.32 34.46 19.48
N PRO A 652 16.47 35.09 19.83
CA PRO A 652 17.46 34.44 20.70
C PRO A 652 16.84 33.98 22.02
N ILE A 653 17.22 32.79 22.46
CA ILE A 653 16.78 32.20 23.73
C ILE A 653 17.95 31.62 24.50
N THR A 654 17.73 31.39 25.79
CA THR A 654 18.65 30.67 26.68
C THR A 654 18.00 29.36 27.14
N ILE A 655 18.79 28.28 27.10
CA ILE A 655 18.35 26.96 27.62
C ILE A 655 19.28 26.60 28.77
N SER A 656 18.70 26.28 29.92
CA SER A 656 19.44 25.81 31.11
C SER A 656 19.03 24.39 31.46
N ILE A 657 20.02 23.56 31.77
CA ILE A 657 19.87 22.13 32.13
C ILE A 657 20.71 21.84 33.36
#